data_36da747556af249500835d70fdadbd6f
#
_entry.id   36da747556af249500835d70fdadbd6f
#
_cell.length_a   1.000
_cell.length_b   1.000
_cell.length_c   1.000
_cell.angle_alpha   90.00
_cell.angle_beta   90.00
_cell.angle_gamma   90.00
#
_symmetry.space_group_name_H-M   'P 1'
#
loop_
_entity.id
_entity.type
_entity.pdbx_description
1 polymer ?
#
loop_
_entity_poly.entity_id
_entity_poly.type
_entity_poly.pdbx_seq_one_letter_code
_entity_poly.pdbx_strand_id
1 'polypeptide(L)'
;MVAAGPQPPHPGQGESPPLRELRGVAERITYSNPETGYAVLRLSPERRDGEARAAQAQADDRLVTVVGTLGDVSPGEAIEARGWWKNDPKYGWQFLAIDYRTTLPATVQGMKKYLGSGLVKGVGPVNAGRIVDAFGEETFDVIDQSPGRLIEVPGIGPVRAARIAATWTEQRHVREVMAALQSHGISTSLAARIYKRFGDESATVIAREPYRLAREVWGIGFKTADKIARAIGIAPDAPERLQAGVLHALAGAADAGNTLLPEPELVAQSCALLEVAPDGLRGAVDALLDSGDVIAAPLPPGPPGPPPTSSGTAPLRDREPGRLIALAPFARAEAGLAARLRALAGATGAGERQTAAARIFSAVDWSVAFGWLAQRHNLRLAPEQEAAVRAALTAPVSLLTGGPGTGKTYALKGVLTLARAKGLRCVLAAPTGRAAKRMEEATSLPAATLHRLLELRPGGKAGRDRQNPLPADLVVVDETSMLDALLANQLVKAVPQGAHLLLVGDPDQLPSVGAGDVLADLLRVAQSGGPSLHPSAPFPVTRLQHIFRQGAGSGIALNARRINAGEMPRFGGPIQDCFFLPAETPAEAAQTVVDLVARRLPSRFGFRPGEIQVLSPMHRGEAGVGALNALLQERLNPARPGLPELRGAGRTYRPGDRVLQLKNDYDLKVFNGDLGTVLGVDAEEGELRVALDDGREIRYPAASLYALTHAFSVSVHKAQGAEFPAVVIPLLTSHAALLGR
;
A
#
# COMPACT_ATOMS: atom_id res chain seq x y z
N MET A 1 -3.97 9.74 -7.97
CA MET A 1 -2.83 10.60 -8.33
C MET A 1 -1.68 10.28 -7.41
N VAL A 2 -0.75 9.43 -7.85
CA VAL A 2 0.52 9.23 -7.15
C VAL A 2 1.31 10.53 -7.35
N ALA A 3 1.43 11.32 -6.30
CA ALA A 3 2.21 12.55 -6.34
C ALA A 3 3.69 12.16 -6.53
N ALA A 4 4.26 12.72 -7.58
CA ALA A 4 5.70 12.73 -7.81
C ALA A 4 6.42 13.06 -6.50
N GLY A 5 7.51 12.35 -6.22
CA GLY A 5 8.45 12.70 -5.16
C GLY A 5 8.86 14.17 -5.26
N PRO A 6 9.44 14.75 -4.20
CA PRO A 6 9.84 16.14 -4.24
C PRO A 6 10.74 16.35 -5.45
N GLN A 7 10.21 17.01 -6.47
CA GLN A 7 11.08 17.62 -7.46
C GLN A 7 12.00 18.56 -6.70
N PRO A 8 13.29 18.62 -7.03
CA PRO A 8 14.14 19.65 -6.48
C PRO A 8 13.44 21.00 -6.72
N PRO A 9 13.44 21.91 -5.74
CA PRO A 9 12.76 23.20 -5.89
C PRO A 9 13.25 23.86 -7.17
N HIS A 10 12.32 24.18 -8.08
CA HIS A 10 12.66 25.04 -9.23
C HIS A 10 13.21 26.33 -8.66
N PRO A 11 14.39 26.79 -9.10
CA PRO A 11 14.88 28.09 -8.72
C PRO A 11 13.84 29.11 -9.20
N GLY A 12 13.39 29.97 -8.30
CA GLY A 12 12.62 31.17 -8.67
C GLY A 12 13.44 31.94 -9.71
N GLN A 13 12.76 32.58 -10.65
CA GLN A 13 13.31 33.31 -11.83
C GLN A 13 14.57 34.12 -11.47
N GLY A 14 15.72 33.49 -11.51
CA GLY A 14 17.06 33.95 -11.38
C GLY A 14 17.95 32.92 -12.06
N GLU A 15 18.98 33.33 -12.78
CA GLU A 15 19.90 32.47 -13.54
C GLU A 15 20.24 31.19 -12.78
N SER A 16 20.06 30.04 -13.43
CA SER A 16 20.43 28.71 -12.83
C SER A 16 21.93 28.76 -12.44
N PRO A 17 22.29 28.38 -11.21
CA PRO A 17 23.69 28.41 -10.80
C PRO A 17 24.53 27.55 -11.75
N PRO A 18 25.78 27.95 -12.05
CA PRO A 18 26.63 27.22 -12.98
C PRO A 18 26.84 25.79 -12.48
N LEU A 19 26.60 24.81 -13.36
CA LEU A 19 26.87 23.41 -13.09
C LEU A 19 28.37 23.19 -12.88
N ARG A 20 28.72 22.50 -11.81
CA ARG A 20 30.09 22.15 -11.44
C ARG A 20 30.25 20.64 -11.30
N GLU A 21 31.46 20.17 -11.41
CA GLU A 21 31.84 18.78 -11.16
C GLU A 21 32.58 18.68 -9.83
N LEU A 22 32.18 17.71 -9.03
CA LEU A 22 32.84 17.39 -7.75
C LEU A 22 33.25 15.90 -7.79
N ARG A 23 34.56 15.65 -7.69
CA ARG A 23 35.13 14.30 -7.64
C ARG A 23 35.66 13.99 -6.23
N GLY A 24 35.45 12.77 -5.78
CA GLY A 24 35.97 12.34 -4.50
C GLY A 24 35.49 10.95 -4.10
N VAL A 25 35.96 10.48 -2.95
CA VAL A 25 35.59 9.17 -2.40
C VAL A 25 34.53 9.34 -1.34
N ALA A 26 33.45 8.57 -1.43
CA ALA A 26 32.39 8.52 -0.43
C ALA A 26 32.92 7.88 0.87
N GLU A 27 33.02 8.65 1.94
CA GLU A 27 33.56 8.19 3.22
C GLU A 27 32.48 7.48 4.06
N ARG A 28 31.30 8.08 4.10
CA ARG A 28 30.14 7.53 4.81
C ARG A 28 28.83 8.07 4.26
N ILE A 29 27.79 7.28 4.39
CA ILE A 29 26.42 7.68 4.12
C ILE A 29 25.81 8.12 5.45
N THR A 30 25.39 9.38 5.55
CA THR A 30 24.75 9.90 6.76
C THR A 30 23.24 9.74 6.72
N TYR A 31 22.68 9.65 5.50
CA TYR A 31 21.27 9.38 5.28
C TYR A 31 21.08 8.72 3.91
N SER A 32 20.20 7.73 3.83
CA SER A 32 19.74 7.16 2.56
C SER A 32 18.27 6.79 2.66
N ASN A 33 17.52 7.12 1.62
CA ASN A 33 16.14 6.69 1.45
C ASN A 33 16.08 5.67 0.29
N PRO A 34 15.89 4.38 0.60
CA PRO A 34 15.86 3.34 -0.43
C PRO A 34 14.69 3.50 -1.42
N GLU A 35 13.64 4.22 -1.04
CA GLU A 35 12.47 4.42 -1.89
C GLU A 35 12.68 5.49 -2.94
N THR A 36 13.28 6.60 -2.58
CA THR A 36 13.52 7.71 -3.49
C THR A 36 14.93 7.71 -4.08
N GLY A 37 15.84 6.89 -3.53
CA GLY A 37 17.27 6.92 -3.82
C GLY A 37 17.95 8.20 -3.31
N TYR A 38 17.25 9.05 -2.55
CA TYR A 38 17.86 10.25 -1.99
C TYR A 38 18.83 9.89 -0.87
N ALA A 39 20.06 10.38 -0.98
CA ALA A 39 21.07 10.15 0.05
C ALA A 39 21.86 11.43 0.38
N VAL A 40 22.44 11.42 1.57
CA VAL A 40 23.37 12.43 2.07
C VAL A 40 24.68 11.72 2.34
N LEU A 41 25.70 12.07 1.55
CA LEU A 41 27.03 11.48 1.63
C LEU A 41 28.01 12.46 2.28
N ARG A 42 29.00 11.93 2.96
CA ARG A 42 30.22 12.66 3.34
C ARG A 42 31.32 12.23 2.39
N LEU A 43 31.77 13.15 1.53
CA LEU A 43 32.72 12.92 0.45
C LEU A 43 34.09 13.52 0.82
N SER A 44 35.15 12.77 0.58
CA SER A 44 36.52 13.27 0.57
C SER A 44 36.87 13.76 -0.84
N PRO A 45 36.93 15.07 -1.10
CA PRO A 45 37.14 15.56 -2.45
C PRO A 45 38.60 15.39 -2.90
N GLU A 46 38.80 15.00 -4.17
CA GLU A 46 40.12 14.84 -4.79
C GLU A 46 40.78 16.21 -5.07
N ARG A 47 40.00 17.22 -5.48
CA ARG A 47 40.46 18.60 -5.66
C ARG A 47 39.73 19.54 -4.72
N ARG A 48 40.46 20.49 -4.21
CA ARG A 48 39.97 21.49 -3.26
C ARG A 48 39.75 22.82 -3.98
N ASP A 49 38.61 22.98 -4.60
CA ASP A 49 38.17 24.25 -5.15
C ASP A 49 37.81 25.24 -4.03
N GLY A 50 37.77 26.55 -4.33
CA GLY A 50 37.54 27.59 -3.32
C GLY A 50 36.28 27.40 -2.50
N GLU A 51 35.20 26.89 -3.10
CA GLU A 51 33.90 26.61 -2.43
C GLU A 51 33.96 25.31 -1.62
N ALA A 52 34.67 24.30 -2.10
CA ALA A 52 34.93 23.09 -1.32
C ALA A 52 35.76 23.39 -0.06
N ARG A 53 36.72 24.35 -0.15
CA ARG A 53 37.49 24.86 0.99
C ARG A 53 36.60 25.60 1.99
N ALA A 54 35.64 26.41 1.51
CA ALA A 54 34.71 27.14 2.38
C ALA A 54 33.76 26.14 3.10
N ALA A 55 33.29 25.12 2.40
CA ALA A 55 32.44 24.07 2.98
C ALA A 55 33.17 23.25 4.03
N GLN A 56 34.46 22.94 3.82
CA GLN A 56 35.31 22.22 4.79
C GLN A 56 35.65 23.07 6.01
N ALA A 57 35.95 24.36 5.83
CA ALA A 57 36.27 25.27 6.92
C ALA A 57 35.10 25.47 7.89
N GLN A 58 33.87 25.41 7.40
CA GLN A 58 32.67 25.59 8.20
C GLN A 58 32.30 24.31 8.99
N ALA A 59 32.72 23.13 8.52
CA ALA A 59 32.37 21.84 9.13
C ALA A 59 33.41 21.28 10.10
N ASP A 60 34.54 21.95 10.26
CA ASP A 60 35.75 21.49 11.04
C ASP A 60 36.16 20.04 10.66
N ASP A 61 35.87 19.64 9.40
CA ASP A 61 36.06 18.29 8.87
C ASP A 61 36.62 18.40 7.42
N ARG A 62 37.48 17.45 7.06
CA ARG A 62 38.06 17.39 5.69
C ARG A 62 37.03 16.92 4.62
N LEU A 63 35.80 16.63 5.03
CA LEU A 63 34.77 16.07 4.20
C LEU A 63 33.74 17.11 3.77
N VAL A 64 33.21 16.99 2.57
CA VAL A 64 32.09 17.79 2.07
C VAL A 64 30.79 16.99 2.09
N THR A 65 29.67 17.69 2.31
CA THR A 65 28.35 17.07 2.27
C THR A 65 27.84 17.12 0.83
N VAL A 66 27.51 15.96 0.28
CA VAL A 66 26.86 15.81 -1.02
C VAL A 66 25.46 15.27 -0.83
N VAL A 67 24.47 15.92 -1.43
CA VAL A 67 23.05 15.54 -1.32
C VAL A 67 22.45 15.38 -2.71
N GLY A 68 21.61 14.37 -2.87
CA GLY A 68 20.97 14.10 -4.16
C GLY A 68 20.40 12.69 -4.22
N THR A 69 20.01 12.25 -5.42
CA THR A 69 19.60 10.87 -5.64
C THR A 69 20.84 9.99 -5.81
N LEU A 70 21.46 9.61 -4.69
CA LEU A 70 22.77 8.95 -4.58
C LEU A 70 22.65 7.60 -3.82
N GLY A 71 21.47 7.00 -3.80
CA GLY A 71 21.14 5.87 -2.91
C GLY A 71 21.92 4.58 -3.15
N ASP A 72 22.59 4.46 -4.29
CA ASP A 72 23.37 3.26 -4.66
C ASP A 72 24.88 3.44 -4.46
N VAL A 73 25.32 4.59 -3.94
CA VAL A 73 26.72 4.82 -3.62
C VAL A 73 27.06 4.10 -2.32
N SER A 74 28.14 3.31 -2.35
CA SER A 74 28.66 2.63 -1.17
C SER A 74 29.86 3.38 -0.57
N PRO A 75 30.08 3.29 0.76
CA PRO A 75 31.31 3.83 1.36
C PRO A 75 32.56 3.23 0.71
N GLY A 76 33.51 4.07 0.34
CA GLY A 76 34.73 3.67 -0.37
C GLY A 76 34.66 3.83 -1.89
N GLU A 77 33.49 4.03 -2.48
CA GLU A 77 33.38 4.31 -3.92
C GLU A 77 33.83 5.72 -4.26
N ALA A 78 34.54 5.88 -5.38
CA ALA A 78 34.81 7.17 -5.96
C ALA A 78 33.62 7.61 -6.80
N ILE A 79 33.21 8.85 -6.62
CA ILE A 79 32.10 9.44 -7.38
C ILE A 79 32.55 10.72 -8.09
N GLU A 80 32.02 10.91 -9.28
CA GLU A 80 32.05 12.16 -10.02
C GLU A 80 30.61 12.68 -10.08
N ALA A 81 30.33 13.71 -9.29
CA ALA A 81 29.00 14.29 -9.17
C ALA A 81 28.94 15.64 -9.92
N ARG A 82 27.82 15.85 -10.66
CA ARG A 82 27.51 17.13 -11.31
C ARG A 82 26.38 17.82 -10.55
N GLY A 83 26.54 19.12 -10.28
CA GLY A 83 25.58 19.87 -9.50
C GLY A 83 26.03 21.28 -9.19
N TRP A 84 25.58 21.82 -8.08
CA TRP A 84 25.97 23.15 -7.61
C TRP A 84 26.06 23.19 -6.09
N TRP A 85 26.81 24.15 -5.59
CA TRP A 85 26.90 24.43 -4.17
C TRP A 85 25.71 25.25 -3.68
N LYS A 86 25.14 24.83 -2.53
CA LYS A 86 24.07 25.54 -1.83
C LYS A 86 24.45 25.68 -0.35
N ASN A 87 24.27 26.89 0.17
CA ASN A 87 24.35 27.07 1.62
C ASN A 87 22.96 26.91 2.21
N ASP A 88 22.78 25.82 2.98
CA ASP A 88 21.53 25.53 3.69
C ASP A 88 21.56 26.21 5.07
N PRO A 89 20.53 26.96 5.48
CA PRO A 89 20.51 27.67 6.77
C PRO A 89 20.69 26.77 7.99
N LYS A 90 20.31 25.50 7.87
CA LYS A 90 20.36 24.51 8.96
C LYS A 90 21.57 23.59 8.89
N TYR A 91 21.99 23.24 7.68
CA TYR A 91 23.01 22.20 7.47
C TYR A 91 24.31 22.73 6.85
N GLY A 92 24.42 24.04 6.62
CA GLY A 92 25.59 24.67 6.03
C GLY A 92 25.79 24.38 4.54
N TRP A 93 27.02 24.49 4.08
CA TRP A 93 27.36 24.26 2.67
C TRP A 93 27.18 22.80 2.27
N GLN A 94 26.40 22.56 1.22
CA GLN A 94 26.13 21.26 0.63
C GLN A 94 26.29 21.32 -0.89
N PHE A 95 26.79 20.26 -1.49
CA PHE A 95 26.79 20.07 -2.93
C PHE A 95 25.52 19.32 -3.33
N LEU A 96 24.64 19.97 -4.07
CA LEU A 96 23.42 19.37 -4.62
C LEU A 96 23.78 18.66 -5.93
N ALA A 97 23.89 17.34 -5.88
CA ALA A 97 24.15 16.51 -7.03
C ALA A 97 22.83 16.23 -7.79
N ILE A 98 22.82 16.58 -9.07
CA ILE A 98 21.71 16.27 -10.00
C ILE A 98 21.96 14.97 -10.75
N ASP A 99 23.25 14.66 -10.96
CA ASP A 99 23.73 13.43 -11.60
C ASP A 99 25.07 13.03 -11.01
N TYR A 100 25.42 11.74 -11.10
CA TYR A 100 26.72 11.23 -10.64
C TYR A 100 27.11 9.97 -11.41
N ARG A 101 28.40 9.67 -11.43
CA ARG A 101 28.96 8.43 -11.91
C ARG A 101 29.85 7.82 -10.84
N THR A 102 29.77 6.51 -10.66
CA THR A 102 30.74 5.80 -9.82
C THR A 102 31.95 5.43 -10.67
N THR A 103 33.12 5.66 -10.12
CA THR A 103 34.40 5.31 -10.74
C THR A 103 35.23 4.50 -9.75
N LEU A 104 36.21 3.75 -10.27
CA LEU A 104 37.15 3.10 -9.39
C LEU A 104 38.07 4.18 -8.78
N PRO A 105 38.36 4.09 -7.46
CA PRO A 105 39.25 5.06 -6.81
C PRO A 105 40.67 4.92 -7.37
N ALA A 106 41.26 6.05 -7.75
CA ALA A 106 42.63 6.10 -8.28
C ALA A 106 43.72 6.16 -7.18
N THR A 107 43.34 6.44 -5.94
CA THR A 107 44.31 6.57 -4.82
C THR A 107 44.42 5.27 -4.04
N VAL A 108 45.64 4.96 -3.58
CA VAL A 108 45.91 3.79 -2.70
C VAL A 108 44.98 3.72 -1.51
N GLN A 109 44.65 4.84 -0.90
CA GLN A 109 43.75 4.89 0.24
C GLN A 109 42.30 4.64 -0.16
N GLY A 110 41.87 5.13 -1.32
CA GLY A 110 40.55 4.84 -1.90
C GLY A 110 40.43 3.37 -2.26
N MET A 111 41.46 2.75 -2.83
CA MET A 111 41.49 1.32 -3.16
C MET A 111 41.35 0.43 -1.92
N LYS A 112 42.03 0.76 -0.82
CA LYS A 112 41.90 0.05 0.45
C LYS A 112 40.47 0.09 0.98
N LYS A 113 39.86 1.25 0.95
CA LYS A 113 38.45 1.42 1.38
C LYS A 113 37.47 0.70 0.47
N TYR A 114 37.64 0.81 -0.84
CA TYR A 114 36.79 0.14 -1.82
C TYR A 114 36.81 -1.37 -1.63
N LEU A 115 38.00 -1.97 -1.62
CA LEU A 115 38.14 -3.42 -1.43
C LEU A 115 37.66 -3.87 -0.04
N GLY A 116 37.85 -3.04 0.99
CA GLY A 116 37.47 -3.34 2.38
C GLY A 116 36.02 -3.06 2.72
N SER A 117 35.25 -2.44 1.81
CA SER A 117 33.84 -2.05 2.05
C SER A 117 32.84 -3.21 2.10
N GLY A 118 33.28 -4.45 1.71
CA GLY A 118 32.44 -5.62 1.59
C GLY A 118 31.81 -5.81 0.20
N LEU A 119 32.03 -4.90 -0.73
CA LEU A 119 31.61 -5.03 -2.14
C LEU A 119 32.26 -6.23 -2.80
N VAL A 120 33.53 -6.50 -2.48
CA VAL A 120 34.26 -7.67 -3.00
C VAL A 120 34.24 -8.78 -1.94
N LYS A 121 33.42 -9.81 -2.16
CA LYS A 121 33.29 -10.94 -1.23
C LYS A 121 34.62 -11.65 -1.01
N GLY A 122 35.01 -11.78 0.25
CA GLY A 122 36.28 -12.43 0.64
C GLY A 122 37.41 -11.44 0.95
N VAL A 123 37.17 -10.13 0.78
CA VAL A 123 38.11 -9.07 1.13
C VAL A 123 37.53 -8.24 2.27
N GLY A 124 38.03 -8.42 3.49
CA GLY A 124 37.76 -7.51 4.60
C GLY A 124 38.83 -6.41 4.68
N PRO A 125 38.66 -5.39 5.58
CA PRO A 125 39.55 -4.24 5.68
C PRO A 125 41.02 -4.61 5.81
N VAL A 126 41.34 -5.66 6.58
CA VAL A 126 42.72 -6.14 6.78
C VAL A 126 43.33 -6.70 5.50
N ASN A 127 42.55 -7.53 4.78
CA ASN A 127 43.04 -8.12 3.53
C ASN A 127 43.10 -7.08 2.40
N ALA A 128 42.16 -6.13 2.38
CA ALA A 128 42.19 -4.98 1.47
C ALA A 128 43.50 -4.16 1.66
N GLY A 129 43.86 -3.88 2.92
CA GLY A 129 45.13 -3.24 3.25
C GLY A 129 46.31 -4.02 2.67
N ARG A 130 46.40 -5.32 2.95
CA ARG A 130 47.52 -6.18 2.49
C ARG A 130 47.64 -6.28 0.96
N ILE A 131 46.53 -6.40 0.26
CA ILE A 131 46.48 -6.44 -1.21
C ILE A 131 47.01 -5.15 -1.80
N VAL A 132 46.50 -4.01 -1.33
CA VAL A 132 46.90 -2.70 -1.84
C VAL A 132 48.33 -2.34 -1.42
N ASP A 133 48.80 -2.76 -0.25
CA ASP A 133 50.20 -2.58 0.17
C ASP A 133 51.14 -3.42 -0.69
N ALA A 134 50.72 -4.59 -1.20
CA ALA A 134 51.53 -5.43 -2.07
C ALA A 134 51.61 -4.94 -3.51
N PHE A 135 50.49 -4.41 -4.06
CA PHE A 135 50.38 -4.08 -5.49
C PHE A 135 50.26 -2.57 -5.79
N GLY A 136 50.09 -1.74 -4.75
CA GLY A 136 50.00 -0.28 -4.93
C GLY A 136 48.88 0.15 -5.86
N GLU A 137 49.19 1.05 -6.79
CA GLU A 137 48.28 1.58 -7.78
C GLU A 137 47.85 0.53 -8.82
N GLU A 138 48.64 -0.54 -9.02
CA GLU A 138 48.32 -1.65 -9.95
C GLU A 138 47.33 -2.66 -9.37
N THR A 139 46.80 -2.45 -8.18
CA THR A 139 45.94 -3.41 -7.46
C THR A 139 44.75 -3.88 -8.30
N PHE A 140 44.04 -2.97 -8.92
CA PHE A 140 42.86 -3.32 -9.73
C PHE A 140 43.23 -4.04 -11.03
N ASP A 141 44.32 -3.65 -11.66
CA ASP A 141 44.85 -4.31 -12.86
C ASP A 141 45.31 -5.73 -12.54
N VAL A 142 45.93 -5.95 -11.38
CA VAL A 142 46.31 -7.32 -10.95
C VAL A 142 45.08 -8.18 -10.68
N ILE A 143 44.03 -7.63 -10.02
CA ILE A 143 42.81 -8.41 -9.78
C ILE A 143 42.09 -8.73 -11.08
N ASP A 144 42.13 -7.82 -12.06
CA ASP A 144 41.43 -7.98 -13.36
C ASP A 144 42.18 -8.89 -14.34
N GLN A 145 43.46 -8.66 -14.52
CA GLN A 145 44.26 -9.32 -15.58
C GLN A 145 45.08 -10.50 -15.07
N SER A 146 45.46 -10.49 -13.79
CA SER A 146 46.39 -11.49 -13.22
C SER A 146 45.95 -11.93 -11.80
N PRO A 147 44.70 -12.39 -11.59
CA PRO A 147 44.16 -12.70 -10.26
C PRO A 147 44.93 -13.81 -9.53
N GLY A 148 45.69 -14.63 -10.26
CA GLY A 148 46.59 -15.65 -9.68
C GLY A 148 47.69 -15.07 -8.80
N ARG A 149 48.09 -13.79 -9.03
CA ARG A 149 49.07 -13.12 -8.22
C ARG A 149 48.57 -12.73 -6.80
N LEU A 150 47.28 -12.77 -6.58
CA LEU A 150 46.71 -12.51 -5.24
C LEU A 150 47.20 -13.52 -4.21
N ILE A 151 47.65 -14.70 -4.61
CA ILE A 151 48.26 -15.68 -3.68
C ILE A 151 49.62 -15.23 -3.10
N GLU A 152 50.29 -14.24 -3.74
CA GLU A 152 51.53 -13.64 -3.25
C GLU A 152 51.29 -12.83 -1.95
N VAL A 153 50.02 -12.46 -1.67
CA VAL A 153 49.65 -11.66 -0.51
C VAL A 153 49.50 -12.54 0.73
N PRO A 154 50.19 -12.29 1.84
CA PRO A 154 50.06 -13.06 3.07
C PRO A 154 48.63 -13.12 3.58
N GLY A 155 48.08 -14.33 3.74
CA GLY A 155 46.71 -14.57 4.20
C GLY A 155 45.67 -14.73 3.09
N ILE A 156 46.08 -14.72 1.82
CA ILE A 156 45.21 -15.00 0.66
C ILE A 156 45.65 -16.32 0.04
N GLY A 157 44.89 -17.37 0.32
CA GLY A 157 45.08 -18.69 -0.32
C GLY A 157 44.33 -18.83 -1.66
N PRO A 158 44.55 -19.91 -2.42
CA PRO A 158 43.98 -20.12 -3.77
C PRO A 158 42.47 -20.00 -3.82
N VAL A 159 41.77 -20.54 -2.81
CA VAL A 159 40.29 -20.50 -2.74
C VAL A 159 39.78 -19.07 -2.58
N ARG A 160 40.47 -18.26 -1.77
CA ARG A 160 40.09 -16.86 -1.54
C ARG A 160 40.42 -16.01 -2.75
N ALA A 161 41.59 -16.22 -3.39
CA ALA A 161 41.95 -15.54 -4.63
C ALA A 161 40.93 -15.80 -5.75
N ALA A 162 40.51 -17.05 -5.94
CA ALA A 162 39.48 -17.41 -6.91
C ALA A 162 38.12 -16.74 -6.60
N ARG A 163 37.74 -16.65 -5.32
CA ARG A 163 36.50 -15.96 -4.90
C ARG A 163 36.58 -14.45 -5.16
N ILE A 164 37.70 -13.82 -4.88
CA ILE A 164 37.93 -12.39 -5.15
C ILE A 164 37.81 -12.13 -6.65
N ALA A 165 38.48 -12.92 -7.49
CA ALA A 165 38.45 -12.80 -8.94
C ALA A 165 37.02 -12.96 -9.50
N ALA A 166 36.27 -13.96 -9.04
CA ALA A 166 34.90 -14.19 -9.48
C ALA A 166 33.98 -13.01 -9.12
N THR A 167 34.06 -12.51 -7.86
CA THR A 167 33.27 -11.35 -7.45
C THR A 167 33.67 -10.07 -8.18
N TRP A 168 34.95 -9.90 -8.49
CA TRP A 168 35.45 -8.75 -9.25
C TRP A 168 34.90 -8.75 -10.69
N THR A 169 34.91 -9.91 -11.35
CA THR A 169 34.35 -10.07 -12.71
C THR A 169 32.84 -9.77 -12.73
N GLU A 170 32.10 -10.28 -11.74
CA GLU A 170 30.67 -9.99 -11.56
C GLU A 170 30.43 -8.48 -11.40
N GLN A 171 31.21 -7.80 -10.55
CA GLN A 171 31.12 -6.36 -10.33
C GLN A 171 31.46 -5.53 -11.58
N ARG A 172 32.42 -5.99 -12.38
CA ARG A 172 32.76 -5.34 -13.65
C ARG A 172 31.60 -5.41 -14.63
N HIS A 173 31.01 -6.58 -14.79
CA HIS A 173 29.87 -6.79 -15.68
C HIS A 173 28.66 -5.91 -15.28
N VAL A 174 28.36 -5.85 -13.98
CA VAL A 174 27.32 -4.93 -13.47
C VAL A 174 27.60 -3.49 -13.87
N ARG A 175 28.84 -3.00 -13.71
CA ARG A 175 29.21 -1.64 -14.11
C ARG A 175 29.06 -1.39 -15.61
N GLU A 176 29.42 -2.35 -16.45
CA GLU A 176 29.27 -2.27 -17.91
C GLU A 176 27.80 -2.13 -18.31
N VAL A 177 26.91 -2.97 -17.73
CA VAL A 177 25.46 -2.88 -17.96
C VAL A 177 24.92 -1.55 -17.49
N MET A 178 25.31 -1.09 -16.30
CA MET A 178 24.87 0.20 -15.75
C MET A 178 25.35 1.38 -16.61
N ALA A 179 26.59 1.35 -17.12
CA ALA A 179 27.11 2.37 -18.01
C ALA A 179 26.36 2.41 -19.35
N ALA A 180 25.99 1.24 -19.89
CA ALA A 180 25.15 1.14 -21.09
C ALA A 180 23.75 1.75 -20.84
N LEU A 181 23.14 1.51 -19.67
CA LEU A 181 21.85 2.09 -19.30
C LEU A 181 21.95 3.62 -19.16
N GLN A 182 23.02 4.12 -18.57
CA GLN A 182 23.26 5.56 -18.40
C GLN A 182 23.46 6.29 -19.75
N SER A 183 24.07 5.62 -20.74
CA SER A 183 24.21 6.19 -22.10
C SER A 183 22.87 6.51 -22.76
N HIS A 184 21.80 5.84 -22.32
CA HIS A 184 20.41 6.13 -22.73
C HIS A 184 19.69 7.14 -21.83
N GLY A 185 20.42 7.90 -21.01
CA GLY A 185 19.86 8.95 -20.14
C GLY A 185 19.15 8.41 -18.89
N ILE A 186 19.37 7.16 -18.51
CA ILE A 186 18.84 6.54 -17.30
C ILE A 186 19.76 6.88 -16.14
N SER A 187 19.19 7.44 -15.06
CA SER A 187 19.98 7.78 -13.86
C SER A 187 20.55 6.53 -13.20
N THR A 188 21.68 6.67 -12.50
CA THR A 188 22.35 5.56 -11.81
C THR A 188 21.41 4.79 -10.88
N SER A 189 20.60 5.48 -10.08
CA SER A 189 19.65 4.85 -9.15
C SER A 189 18.56 4.06 -9.86
N LEU A 190 18.19 4.49 -11.06
CA LEU A 190 17.21 3.81 -11.88
C LEU A 190 17.83 2.57 -12.54
N ALA A 191 19.05 2.72 -13.06
CA ALA A 191 19.82 1.63 -13.66
C ALA A 191 20.06 0.49 -12.67
N ALA A 192 20.42 0.81 -11.41
CA ALA A 192 20.62 -0.18 -10.35
C ALA A 192 19.32 -0.96 -10.03
N ARG A 193 18.16 -0.29 -9.98
CA ARG A 193 16.86 -0.96 -9.77
C ARG A 193 16.47 -1.86 -10.94
N ILE A 194 16.72 -1.41 -12.16
CA ILE A 194 16.48 -2.18 -13.38
C ILE A 194 17.37 -3.43 -13.38
N TYR A 195 18.66 -3.25 -13.09
CA TYR A 195 19.60 -4.36 -13.01
C TYR A 195 19.23 -5.37 -11.90
N LYS A 196 18.84 -4.89 -10.72
CA LYS A 196 18.37 -5.74 -9.61
C LYS A 196 17.19 -6.62 -10.01
N ARG A 197 16.33 -6.14 -10.93
CA ARG A 197 15.13 -6.87 -11.37
C ARG A 197 15.41 -7.82 -12.53
N PHE A 198 16.18 -7.40 -13.51
CA PHE A 198 16.38 -8.11 -14.77
C PHE A 198 17.80 -8.67 -14.97
N GLY A 199 18.76 -8.30 -14.11
CA GLY A 199 20.15 -8.74 -14.25
C GLY A 199 20.70 -8.36 -15.63
N ASP A 200 21.33 -9.34 -16.27
CA ASP A 200 21.98 -9.18 -17.58
C ASP A 200 20.99 -8.92 -18.73
N GLU A 201 19.73 -9.26 -18.56
CA GLU A 201 18.67 -8.98 -19.54
C GLU A 201 18.25 -7.49 -19.57
N SER A 202 18.74 -6.66 -18.64
CA SER A 202 18.33 -5.26 -18.49
C SER A 202 18.41 -4.46 -19.79
N ALA A 203 19.51 -4.59 -20.53
CA ALA A 203 19.71 -3.88 -21.81
C ALA A 203 18.72 -4.37 -22.88
N THR A 204 18.46 -5.67 -22.93
CA THR A 204 17.51 -6.28 -23.88
C THR A 204 16.08 -5.85 -23.57
N VAL A 205 15.69 -5.85 -22.30
CA VAL A 205 14.35 -5.41 -21.84
C VAL A 205 14.12 -3.95 -22.19
N ILE A 206 15.11 -3.08 -21.95
CA ILE A 206 15.00 -1.67 -22.31
C ILE A 206 14.86 -1.49 -23.81
N ALA A 207 15.69 -2.19 -24.61
CA ALA A 207 15.68 -2.02 -26.05
C ALA A 207 14.40 -2.58 -26.73
N ARG A 208 13.84 -3.66 -26.21
CA ARG A 208 12.71 -4.36 -26.85
C ARG A 208 11.36 -4.11 -26.17
N GLU A 209 11.34 -3.98 -24.86
CA GLU A 209 10.12 -3.92 -24.06
C GLU A 209 10.20 -2.87 -22.95
N PRO A 210 10.50 -1.58 -23.24
CA PRO A 210 10.78 -0.56 -22.22
C PRO A 210 9.61 -0.33 -21.26
N TYR A 211 8.39 -0.60 -21.70
CA TYR A 211 7.19 -0.44 -20.85
C TYR A 211 7.03 -1.53 -19.79
N ARG A 212 7.80 -2.64 -19.88
CA ARG A 212 7.91 -3.61 -18.77
C ARG A 212 8.51 -2.98 -17.52
N LEU A 213 9.36 -1.95 -17.69
CA LEU A 213 9.92 -1.22 -16.57
C LEU A 213 8.84 -0.63 -15.65
N ALA A 214 7.77 -0.09 -16.23
CA ALA A 214 6.67 0.48 -15.46
C ALA A 214 5.85 -0.57 -14.68
N ARG A 215 5.82 -1.81 -15.15
CA ARG A 215 5.07 -2.91 -14.54
C ARG A 215 5.89 -3.71 -13.52
N GLU A 216 7.19 -3.83 -13.72
CA GLU A 216 8.02 -4.79 -13.00
C GLU A 216 9.10 -4.15 -12.11
N VAL A 217 9.43 -2.88 -12.32
CA VAL A 217 10.45 -2.18 -11.53
C VAL A 217 9.80 -1.18 -10.58
N TRP A 218 9.92 -1.45 -9.31
CA TRP A 218 9.36 -0.56 -8.30
C TRP A 218 9.91 0.88 -8.38
N GLY A 219 9.02 1.86 -8.37
CA GLY A 219 9.38 3.28 -8.48
C GLY A 219 9.63 3.78 -9.89
N ILE A 220 9.42 2.94 -10.92
CA ILE A 220 9.34 3.38 -12.32
C ILE A 220 7.88 3.44 -12.72
N GLY A 221 7.34 4.66 -12.83
CA GLY A 221 6.01 4.88 -13.39
C GLY A 221 6.02 4.96 -14.92
N PHE A 222 4.83 4.91 -15.54
CA PHE A 222 4.67 4.98 -17.00
C PHE A 222 5.42 6.17 -17.62
N LYS A 223 5.29 7.39 -17.06
CA LYS A 223 5.97 8.58 -17.57
C LYS A 223 7.50 8.44 -17.65
N THR A 224 8.09 7.75 -16.68
CA THR A 224 9.54 7.49 -16.66
C THR A 224 9.91 6.45 -17.71
N ALA A 225 9.14 5.35 -17.81
CA ALA A 225 9.34 4.34 -18.85
C ALA A 225 9.15 4.91 -20.26
N ASP A 226 8.15 5.77 -20.46
CA ASP A 226 7.89 6.46 -21.75
C ASP A 226 9.03 7.40 -22.12
N LYS A 227 9.58 8.14 -21.14
CA LYS A 227 10.76 8.99 -21.35
C LYS A 227 11.97 8.16 -21.80
N ILE A 228 12.20 7.00 -21.20
CA ILE A 228 13.27 6.07 -21.59
C ILE A 228 12.99 5.53 -23.00
N ALA A 229 11.77 5.06 -23.27
CA ALA A 229 11.36 4.55 -24.56
C ALA A 229 11.59 5.55 -25.70
N ARG A 230 11.22 6.81 -25.49
CA ARG A 230 11.47 7.89 -26.45
C ARG A 230 12.96 8.21 -26.61
N ALA A 231 13.74 8.13 -25.55
CA ALA A 231 15.20 8.37 -25.62
C ALA A 231 15.93 7.28 -26.42
N ILE A 232 15.40 6.06 -26.47
CA ILE A 232 15.94 4.96 -27.31
C ILE A 232 15.36 4.94 -28.73
N GLY A 233 14.48 5.92 -29.09
CA GLY A 233 13.98 6.12 -30.44
C GLY A 233 12.60 5.54 -30.75
N ILE A 234 11.82 5.14 -29.73
CA ILE A 234 10.41 4.73 -29.95
C ILE A 234 9.60 5.95 -30.40
N ALA A 235 8.93 5.81 -31.53
CA ALA A 235 8.13 6.88 -32.14
C ALA A 235 6.92 7.26 -31.24
N PRO A 236 6.44 8.52 -31.28
CA PRO A 236 5.29 8.96 -30.49
C PRO A 236 4.01 8.18 -30.75
N ASP A 237 3.82 7.67 -31.93
CA ASP A 237 2.67 6.90 -32.42
C ASP A 237 2.94 5.39 -32.52
N ALA A 238 4.07 4.91 -32.01
CA ALA A 238 4.41 3.50 -32.02
C ALA A 238 3.33 2.64 -31.33
N PRO A 239 2.89 1.52 -31.94
CA PRO A 239 1.83 0.67 -31.40
C PRO A 239 2.07 0.24 -29.95
N GLU A 240 3.29 -0.16 -29.60
CA GLU A 240 3.67 -0.58 -28.27
C GLU A 240 3.56 0.56 -27.24
N ARG A 241 3.84 1.80 -27.65
CA ARG A 241 3.64 3.00 -26.83
C ARG A 241 2.17 3.26 -26.56
N LEU A 242 1.35 3.21 -27.61
CA LEU A 242 -0.10 3.43 -27.53
C LEU A 242 -0.76 2.37 -26.65
N GLN A 243 -0.42 1.10 -26.85
CA GLN A 243 -0.92 -0.02 -26.03
C GLN A 243 -0.53 0.12 -24.56
N ALA A 244 0.73 0.47 -24.27
CA ALA A 244 1.20 0.68 -22.91
C ALA A 244 0.48 1.87 -22.24
N GLY A 245 0.18 2.93 -22.98
CA GLY A 245 -0.59 4.07 -22.49
C GLY A 245 -2.03 3.71 -22.14
N VAL A 246 -2.70 2.92 -22.99
CA VAL A 246 -4.05 2.39 -22.72
C VAL A 246 -4.07 1.51 -21.47
N LEU A 247 -3.12 0.58 -21.34
CA LEU A 247 -3.00 -0.26 -20.15
C LEU A 247 -2.74 0.56 -18.89
N HIS A 248 -1.93 1.63 -19.00
CA HIS A 248 -1.68 2.53 -17.87
C HIS A 248 -2.92 3.33 -17.46
N ALA A 249 -3.70 3.82 -18.42
CA ALA A 249 -4.95 4.52 -18.14
C ALA A 249 -5.95 3.59 -17.41
N LEU A 250 -6.09 2.34 -17.86
CA LEU A 250 -6.90 1.34 -17.17
C LEU A 250 -6.36 0.99 -15.79
N ALA A 251 -5.05 0.89 -15.61
CA ALA A 251 -4.46 0.69 -14.29
C ALA A 251 -4.73 1.88 -13.36
N GLY A 252 -4.65 3.12 -13.87
CA GLY A 252 -5.03 4.31 -13.12
C GLY A 252 -6.52 4.34 -12.74
N ALA A 253 -7.39 3.86 -13.60
CA ALA A 253 -8.81 3.67 -13.27
C ALA A 253 -9.01 2.61 -12.17
N ALA A 254 -8.23 1.53 -12.21
CA ALA A 254 -8.26 0.51 -11.16
C ALA A 254 -7.77 1.05 -9.82
N ASP A 255 -6.72 1.86 -9.81
CA ASP A 255 -6.24 2.57 -8.61
C ASP A 255 -7.30 3.54 -8.05
N ALA A 256 -8.18 4.06 -8.93
CA ALA A 256 -9.33 4.88 -8.54
C ALA A 256 -10.58 4.04 -8.13
N GLY A 257 -10.46 2.72 -8.09
CA GLY A 257 -11.51 1.78 -7.67
C GLY A 257 -12.39 1.22 -8.80
N ASN A 258 -12.13 1.59 -10.07
CA ASN A 258 -12.94 1.17 -11.21
C ASN A 258 -12.33 -0.08 -11.87
N THR A 259 -13.12 -1.11 -12.10
CA THR A 259 -12.69 -2.34 -12.80
C THR A 259 -12.69 -2.22 -14.31
N LEU A 260 -13.41 -1.22 -14.84
CA LEU A 260 -13.60 -0.97 -16.27
C LEU A 260 -13.83 0.53 -16.56
N LEU A 261 -13.63 0.93 -17.81
CA LEU A 261 -13.95 2.28 -18.31
C LEU A 261 -14.76 2.18 -19.61
N PRO A 262 -15.66 3.15 -19.87
CA PRO A 262 -16.21 3.35 -21.21
C PRO A 262 -15.09 3.64 -22.23
N GLU A 263 -15.12 2.99 -23.38
CA GLU A 263 -14.08 3.15 -24.40
C GLU A 263 -13.81 4.61 -24.80
N PRO A 264 -14.82 5.47 -25.00
CA PRO A 264 -14.58 6.89 -25.31
C PRO A 264 -13.80 7.62 -24.20
N GLU A 265 -14.09 7.30 -22.95
CA GLU A 265 -13.39 7.87 -21.80
C GLU A 265 -11.95 7.36 -21.72
N LEU A 266 -11.73 6.05 -21.93
CA LEU A 266 -10.41 5.44 -21.99
C LEU A 266 -9.54 6.08 -23.08
N VAL A 267 -10.10 6.25 -24.27
CA VAL A 267 -9.42 6.93 -25.39
C VAL A 267 -9.08 8.38 -25.03
N ALA A 268 -10.02 9.13 -24.45
CA ALA A 268 -9.78 10.51 -24.04
C ALA A 268 -8.66 10.64 -22.99
N GLN A 269 -8.69 9.77 -21.97
CA GLN A 269 -7.64 9.74 -20.93
C GLN A 269 -6.28 9.34 -21.52
N SER A 270 -6.25 8.38 -22.46
CA SER A 270 -5.03 7.94 -23.12
C SER A 270 -4.47 9.01 -24.06
N CYS A 271 -5.33 9.76 -24.80
CA CYS A 271 -4.93 10.92 -25.59
C CYS A 271 -4.23 11.98 -24.73
N ALA A 272 -4.83 12.32 -23.59
CA ALA A 272 -4.27 13.31 -22.68
C ALA A 272 -2.94 12.83 -22.05
N LEU A 273 -2.80 11.53 -21.78
CA LEU A 273 -1.58 10.94 -21.22
C LEU A 273 -0.41 10.94 -22.21
N LEU A 274 -0.70 10.56 -23.46
CA LEU A 274 0.29 10.30 -24.49
C LEU A 274 0.53 11.51 -25.42
N GLU A 275 -0.34 12.53 -25.36
CA GLU A 275 -0.34 13.69 -26.24
C GLU A 275 -0.45 13.31 -27.73
N VAL A 276 -1.37 12.40 -28.05
CA VAL A 276 -1.62 11.88 -29.41
C VAL A 276 -3.07 12.05 -29.83
N ALA A 277 -3.34 11.94 -31.14
CA ALA A 277 -4.68 11.98 -31.69
C ALA A 277 -5.45 10.65 -31.41
N PRO A 278 -6.81 10.67 -31.38
CA PRO A 278 -7.62 9.50 -31.01
C PRO A 278 -7.54 8.30 -31.95
N ASP A 279 -7.28 8.53 -33.24
CA ASP A 279 -7.41 7.49 -34.27
C ASP A 279 -6.45 6.31 -34.07
N GLY A 280 -5.19 6.56 -33.70
CA GLY A 280 -4.21 5.52 -33.39
C GLY A 280 -4.55 4.71 -32.14
N LEU A 281 -5.24 5.32 -31.17
CA LEU A 281 -5.58 4.68 -29.90
C LEU A 281 -6.70 3.65 -30.03
N ARG A 282 -7.65 3.85 -30.94
CA ARG A 282 -8.69 2.82 -31.23
C ARG A 282 -8.06 1.53 -31.73
N GLY A 283 -7.12 1.65 -32.68
CA GLY A 283 -6.35 0.48 -33.15
C GLY A 283 -5.53 -0.19 -32.05
N ALA A 284 -4.98 0.58 -31.09
CA ALA A 284 -4.28 0.03 -29.94
C ALA A 284 -5.22 -0.72 -28.98
N VAL A 285 -6.45 -0.22 -28.76
CA VAL A 285 -7.47 -0.92 -27.97
C VAL A 285 -7.87 -2.22 -28.63
N ASP A 286 -8.12 -2.22 -29.96
CA ASP A 286 -8.48 -3.44 -30.69
C ASP A 286 -7.34 -4.48 -30.64
N ALA A 287 -6.10 -4.06 -30.82
CA ALA A 287 -4.95 -4.97 -30.69
C ALA A 287 -4.81 -5.57 -29.27
N LEU A 288 -5.13 -4.81 -28.24
CA LEU A 288 -5.16 -5.30 -26.84
C LEU A 288 -6.33 -6.24 -26.56
N LEU A 289 -7.45 -6.07 -27.25
CA LEU A 289 -8.58 -7.03 -27.23
C LEU A 289 -8.18 -8.34 -27.91
N ASP A 290 -7.53 -8.27 -29.05
CA ASP A 290 -7.05 -9.44 -29.81
C ASP A 290 -5.99 -10.22 -29.03
N SER A 291 -5.08 -9.54 -28.34
CA SER A 291 -4.08 -10.18 -27.46
C SER A 291 -4.69 -10.77 -26.18
N GLY A 292 -5.90 -10.34 -25.79
CA GLY A 292 -6.57 -10.73 -24.56
C GLY A 292 -5.99 -10.08 -23.28
N ASP A 293 -5.23 -9.00 -23.41
CA ASP A 293 -4.74 -8.18 -22.29
C ASP A 293 -5.87 -7.34 -21.70
N VAL A 294 -6.82 -6.93 -22.53
CA VAL A 294 -8.08 -6.30 -22.11
C VAL A 294 -9.28 -7.09 -22.62
N ILE A 295 -10.42 -6.90 -21.98
CA ILE A 295 -11.68 -7.55 -22.33
C ILE A 295 -12.76 -6.48 -22.47
N ALA A 296 -13.59 -6.59 -23.52
CA ALA A 296 -14.73 -5.72 -23.72
C ALA A 296 -16.01 -6.35 -23.13
N ALA A 297 -16.81 -5.53 -22.49
CA ALA A 297 -18.17 -5.85 -22.10
C ALA A 297 -19.16 -4.87 -22.76
N PRO A 298 -20.39 -5.30 -23.11
CA PRO A 298 -21.40 -4.38 -23.62
C PRO A 298 -21.80 -3.37 -22.55
N LEU A 299 -22.08 -2.14 -22.95
CA LEU A 299 -22.71 -1.17 -22.04
C LEU A 299 -24.08 -1.71 -21.61
N PRO A 300 -24.41 -1.70 -20.30
CA PRO A 300 -25.75 -2.03 -19.87
C PRO A 300 -26.75 -1.07 -20.53
N PRO A 301 -27.96 -1.56 -20.90
CA PRO A 301 -28.98 -0.67 -21.42
C PRO A 301 -29.24 0.43 -20.38
N GLY A 302 -29.11 1.69 -20.81
CA GLY A 302 -29.39 2.84 -19.95
C GLY A 302 -30.86 2.79 -19.46
N PRO A 303 -31.16 3.42 -18.31
CA PRO A 303 -32.54 3.56 -17.85
C PRO A 303 -33.35 4.19 -19.01
N PRO A 304 -34.63 3.76 -19.22
CA PRO A 304 -35.45 4.32 -20.26
C PRO A 304 -35.53 5.84 -20.08
N GLY A 305 -34.94 6.58 -21.03
CA GLY A 305 -34.95 8.04 -21.01
C GLY A 305 -36.42 8.53 -21.16
N PRO A 306 -36.76 9.73 -20.70
CA PRO A 306 -38.05 10.33 -20.93
C PRO A 306 -38.31 10.35 -22.43
N PRO A 307 -39.58 10.17 -22.87
CA PRO A 307 -39.95 10.15 -24.29
C PRO A 307 -39.43 11.45 -24.94
N PRO A 308 -38.92 11.39 -26.19
CA PRO A 308 -38.37 12.55 -26.86
C PRO A 308 -39.48 13.61 -27.02
N THR A 309 -39.28 14.74 -26.32
CA THR A 309 -40.05 15.96 -26.62
C THR A 309 -39.61 16.43 -28.00
N SER A 310 -40.57 16.55 -28.88
CA SER A 310 -40.46 16.97 -30.29
C SER A 310 -39.83 18.37 -30.40
N SER A 311 -38.53 18.48 -30.52
CA SER A 311 -37.85 19.64 -31.10
C SER A 311 -36.41 19.26 -31.50
N GLY A 312 -36.30 18.98 -32.78
CA GLY A 312 -35.19 19.20 -33.69
C GLY A 312 -33.75 19.07 -33.22
N THR A 313 -33.27 17.88 -32.93
CA THR A 313 -31.88 17.47 -33.12
C THR A 313 -31.82 16.00 -33.45
N ALA A 314 -30.98 15.59 -34.42
CA ALA A 314 -30.94 14.25 -35.00
C ALA A 314 -30.89 13.14 -33.93
N PRO A 315 -31.57 12.02 -34.15
CA PRO A 315 -31.65 10.93 -33.18
C PRO A 315 -30.28 10.30 -32.95
N LEU A 316 -29.90 10.15 -31.68
CA LEU A 316 -28.69 9.43 -31.19
C LEU A 316 -28.65 7.94 -31.57
N ARG A 317 -29.31 7.54 -32.70
CA ARG A 317 -29.46 6.13 -33.14
C ARG A 317 -28.25 5.56 -33.87
N ASP A 318 -27.23 6.37 -34.21
CA ASP A 318 -26.05 5.94 -34.95
C ASP A 318 -24.77 5.92 -34.10
N ARG A 319 -24.86 5.97 -32.77
CA ARG A 319 -23.70 5.66 -31.92
C ARG A 319 -23.66 4.13 -31.81
N GLU A 320 -22.58 3.53 -32.34
CA GLU A 320 -22.24 2.14 -32.04
C GLU A 320 -22.40 1.89 -30.53
N PRO A 321 -22.99 0.74 -30.13
CA PRO A 321 -23.15 0.42 -28.72
C PRO A 321 -21.77 0.50 -28.05
N GLY A 322 -21.58 1.50 -27.20
CA GLY A 322 -20.30 1.75 -26.55
C GLY A 322 -19.83 0.52 -25.78
N ARG A 323 -18.55 0.18 -25.93
CA ARG A 323 -17.92 -0.92 -25.20
C ARG A 323 -17.40 -0.41 -23.85
N LEU A 324 -17.47 -1.25 -22.84
CA LEU A 324 -16.76 -1.09 -21.57
C LEU A 324 -15.48 -1.90 -21.64
N ILE A 325 -14.33 -1.27 -21.42
CA ILE A 325 -13.02 -1.93 -21.52
C ILE A 325 -12.46 -2.14 -20.12
N ALA A 326 -12.05 -3.36 -19.83
CA ALA A 326 -11.44 -3.75 -18.56
C ALA A 326 -10.10 -4.42 -18.77
N LEU A 327 -9.18 -4.27 -17.82
CA LEU A 327 -8.00 -5.16 -17.75
C LEU A 327 -8.47 -6.61 -17.56
N ALA A 328 -7.89 -7.53 -18.31
CA ALA A 328 -8.31 -8.93 -18.31
C ALA A 328 -8.36 -9.59 -16.91
N PRO A 329 -7.45 -9.31 -15.96
CA PRO A 329 -7.56 -9.84 -14.61
C PRO A 329 -8.85 -9.46 -13.89
N PHE A 330 -9.30 -8.20 -14.02
CA PHE A 330 -10.53 -7.73 -13.37
C PHE A 330 -11.78 -8.30 -14.05
N ALA A 331 -11.86 -8.26 -15.37
CA ALA A 331 -12.98 -8.84 -16.09
C ALA A 331 -13.16 -10.34 -15.79
N ARG A 332 -12.04 -11.10 -15.78
CA ARG A 332 -12.07 -12.52 -15.42
C ARG A 332 -12.43 -12.74 -13.95
N ALA A 333 -12.03 -11.83 -13.05
CA ALA A 333 -12.37 -11.92 -11.64
C ALA A 333 -13.86 -11.71 -11.41
N GLU A 334 -14.46 -10.67 -12.00
CA GLU A 334 -15.91 -10.40 -11.89
C GLU A 334 -16.74 -11.53 -12.49
N ALA A 335 -16.40 -11.98 -13.69
CA ALA A 335 -17.08 -13.10 -14.34
C ALA A 335 -16.97 -14.40 -13.49
N GLY A 336 -15.79 -14.67 -12.95
CA GLY A 336 -15.51 -15.82 -12.08
C GLY A 336 -16.28 -15.76 -10.76
N LEU A 337 -16.30 -14.56 -10.13
CA LEU A 337 -17.07 -14.29 -8.91
C LEU A 337 -18.57 -14.51 -9.13
N ALA A 338 -19.13 -13.91 -10.18
CA ALA A 338 -20.54 -14.04 -10.52
C ALA A 338 -20.94 -15.50 -10.83
N ALA A 339 -20.14 -16.18 -11.64
CA ALA A 339 -20.40 -17.59 -11.97
C ALA A 339 -20.33 -18.48 -10.71
N ARG A 340 -19.36 -18.25 -9.82
CA ARG A 340 -19.20 -19.06 -8.62
C ARG A 340 -20.30 -18.79 -7.58
N LEU A 341 -20.68 -17.55 -7.37
CA LEU A 341 -21.79 -17.21 -6.48
C LEU A 341 -23.11 -17.80 -6.95
N ARG A 342 -23.41 -17.76 -8.27
CA ARG A 342 -24.59 -18.44 -8.84
C ARG A 342 -24.53 -19.95 -8.58
N ALA A 343 -23.38 -20.59 -8.77
CA ALA A 343 -23.21 -22.02 -8.52
C ALA A 343 -23.38 -22.38 -7.04
N LEU A 344 -22.91 -21.54 -6.11
CA LEU A 344 -23.12 -21.73 -4.68
C LEU A 344 -24.59 -21.52 -4.28
N ALA A 345 -25.22 -20.44 -4.80
CA ALA A 345 -26.62 -20.10 -4.53
C ALA A 345 -27.61 -21.11 -5.15
N GLY A 346 -27.30 -21.65 -6.33
CA GLY A 346 -28.15 -22.64 -7.06
C GLY A 346 -28.20 -24.02 -6.41
N ALA A 347 -27.43 -24.28 -5.37
CA ALA A 347 -27.42 -25.55 -4.65
C ALA A 347 -28.75 -25.84 -3.89
N THR A 348 -29.84 -25.10 -4.16
CA THR A 348 -31.16 -25.25 -3.57
C THR A 348 -32.22 -25.75 -4.56
N GLY A 349 -31.86 -26.01 -5.84
CA GLY A 349 -32.79 -26.47 -6.88
C GLY A 349 -33.39 -27.87 -6.57
N ALA A 350 -34.62 -28.10 -7.01
CA ALA A 350 -35.31 -29.41 -6.89
C ALA A 350 -34.53 -30.45 -7.71
N GLY A 351 -33.75 -31.31 -7.05
CA GLY A 351 -32.88 -32.33 -7.64
C GLY A 351 -31.40 -32.20 -7.30
N GLU A 352 -30.93 -31.07 -6.80
CA GLU A 352 -29.56 -30.91 -6.32
C GLU A 352 -29.42 -31.24 -4.82
N ARG A 353 -28.26 -31.78 -4.43
CA ARG A 353 -27.98 -32.13 -3.03
C ARG A 353 -27.98 -30.89 -2.16
N GLN A 354 -28.97 -30.73 -1.29
CA GLN A 354 -28.97 -29.68 -0.26
C GLN A 354 -27.65 -29.67 0.50
N THR A 355 -27.16 -28.49 0.86
CA THR A 355 -25.97 -28.34 1.71
C THR A 355 -26.18 -29.03 3.06
N ALA A 356 -25.09 -29.43 3.74
CA ALA A 356 -25.17 -30.06 5.05
C ALA A 356 -25.91 -29.16 6.06
N ALA A 357 -25.61 -27.86 6.06
CA ALA A 357 -26.28 -26.88 6.91
C ALA A 357 -27.76 -26.75 6.59
N ALA A 358 -28.14 -26.58 5.33
CA ALA A 358 -29.54 -26.43 4.92
C ALA A 358 -30.37 -27.68 5.33
N ARG A 359 -29.84 -28.89 5.17
CA ARG A 359 -30.54 -30.12 5.61
C ARG A 359 -30.79 -30.15 7.12
N ILE A 360 -29.80 -29.72 7.91
CA ILE A 360 -29.90 -29.73 9.38
C ILE A 360 -30.91 -28.66 9.82
N PHE A 361 -30.85 -27.46 9.23
CA PHE A 361 -31.62 -26.33 9.71
C PHE A 361 -33.00 -26.19 9.07
N SER A 362 -33.31 -26.92 8.00
CA SER A 362 -34.66 -26.98 7.42
C SER A 362 -35.71 -27.58 8.37
N ALA A 363 -35.27 -28.50 9.25
CA ALA A 363 -36.14 -29.18 10.20
C ALA A 363 -36.11 -28.59 11.63
N VAL A 364 -35.40 -27.46 11.83
CA VAL A 364 -35.24 -26.86 13.17
C VAL A 364 -36.48 -26.04 13.53
N ASP A 365 -37.01 -26.24 14.71
CA ASP A 365 -37.94 -25.29 15.33
C ASP A 365 -37.16 -24.06 15.81
N TRP A 366 -37.33 -22.95 15.12
CA TRP A 366 -36.59 -21.72 15.40
C TRP A 366 -36.97 -21.10 16.73
N SER A 367 -38.18 -21.27 17.22
CA SER A 367 -38.61 -20.76 18.52
C SER A 367 -37.86 -21.44 19.65
N VAL A 368 -37.70 -22.74 19.53
CA VAL A 368 -36.91 -23.60 20.46
C VAL A 368 -35.42 -23.24 20.36
N ALA A 369 -34.90 -23.06 19.13
CA ALA A 369 -33.50 -22.72 18.92
C ALA A 369 -33.12 -21.37 19.51
N PHE A 370 -33.95 -20.33 19.30
CA PHE A 370 -33.70 -18.99 19.87
C PHE A 370 -33.95 -19.00 21.39
N GLY A 371 -34.92 -19.74 21.88
CA GLY A 371 -35.13 -19.95 23.30
C GLY A 371 -33.92 -20.58 23.97
N TRP A 372 -33.30 -21.58 23.33
CA TRP A 372 -32.08 -22.24 23.78
C TRP A 372 -30.87 -21.27 23.80
N LEU A 373 -30.71 -20.43 22.75
CA LEU A 373 -29.68 -19.38 22.74
C LEU A 373 -29.85 -18.41 23.91
N ALA A 374 -31.08 -17.96 24.16
CA ALA A 374 -31.37 -17.02 25.23
C ALA A 374 -31.09 -17.61 26.63
N GLN A 375 -31.48 -18.87 26.86
CA GLN A 375 -31.35 -19.53 28.18
C GLN A 375 -29.92 -20.03 28.45
N ARG A 376 -29.28 -20.69 27.48
CA ARG A 376 -28.00 -21.34 27.68
C ARG A 376 -26.78 -20.44 27.42
N HIS A 377 -26.94 -19.47 26.52
CA HIS A 377 -25.82 -18.64 26.07
C HIS A 377 -26.04 -17.14 26.36
N ASN A 378 -27.13 -16.78 27.02
CA ASN A 378 -27.51 -15.40 27.30
C ASN A 378 -27.53 -14.52 26.01
N LEU A 379 -27.91 -15.12 24.89
CA LEU A 379 -28.00 -14.47 23.58
C LEU A 379 -29.47 -14.25 23.21
N ARG A 380 -29.99 -13.07 23.55
CA ARG A 380 -31.36 -12.65 23.14
C ARG A 380 -31.26 -11.81 21.89
N LEU A 381 -31.70 -12.38 20.78
CA LEU A 381 -31.65 -11.77 19.48
C LEU A 381 -32.89 -10.90 19.24
N ALA A 382 -32.72 -9.78 18.55
CA ALA A 382 -33.85 -9.00 18.03
C ALA A 382 -34.41 -9.69 16.75
N PRO A 383 -35.65 -9.39 16.34
CA PRO A 383 -36.27 -10.04 15.19
C PRO A 383 -35.43 -9.98 13.89
N GLU A 384 -34.79 -8.83 13.62
CA GLU A 384 -33.88 -8.69 12.45
C GLU A 384 -32.63 -9.57 12.58
N GLN A 385 -32.11 -9.74 13.79
CA GLN A 385 -30.96 -10.61 14.05
C GLN A 385 -31.35 -12.09 13.97
N GLU A 386 -32.54 -12.48 14.43
CA GLU A 386 -33.08 -13.84 14.24
C GLU A 386 -33.26 -14.18 12.76
N ALA A 387 -33.76 -13.21 11.96
CA ALA A 387 -33.87 -13.37 10.50
C ALA A 387 -32.51 -13.59 9.85
N ALA A 388 -31.47 -12.83 10.28
CA ALA A 388 -30.10 -12.99 9.81
C ALA A 388 -29.52 -14.36 10.15
N VAL A 389 -29.72 -14.85 11.37
CA VAL A 389 -29.29 -16.17 11.81
C VAL A 389 -29.97 -17.28 10.99
N ARG A 390 -31.26 -17.16 10.79
CA ARG A 390 -32.04 -18.10 9.97
C ARG A 390 -31.52 -18.13 8.55
N ALA A 391 -31.35 -16.95 7.91
CA ALA A 391 -30.85 -16.84 6.55
C ALA A 391 -29.47 -17.46 6.39
N ALA A 392 -28.53 -17.18 7.29
CA ALA A 392 -27.16 -17.71 7.24
C ALA A 392 -27.09 -19.25 7.35
N LEU A 393 -28.01 -19.87 8.09
CA LEU A 393 -28.00 -21.31 8.34
C LEU A 393 -28.89 -22.10 7.36
N THR A 394 -29.79 -21.44 6.64
CA THR A 394 -30.68 -22.10 5.66
C THR A 394 -30.32 -21.83 4.21
N ALA A 395 -29.70 -20.69 3.90
CA ALA A 395 -29.32 -20.32 2.53
C ALA A 395 -27.81 -20.54 2.29
N PRO A 396 -27.43 -21.14 1.15
CA PRO A 396 -26.01 -21.38 0.83
C PRO A 396 -25.16 -20.11 0.74
N VAL A 397 -25.74 -19.00 0.29
CA VAL A 397 -25.13 -17.67 0.27
C VAL A 397 -26.08 -16.70 0.96
N SER A 398 -25.59 -15.90 1.86
CA SER A 398 -26.36 -14.87 2.57
C SER A 398 -25.53 -13.64 2.90
N LEU A 399 -26.19 -12.47 2.91
CA LEU A 399 -25.59 -11.19 3.28
C LEU A 399 -26.23 -10.67 4.57
N LEU A 400 -25.38 -10.24 5.49
CA LEU A 400 -25.77 -9.52 6.71
C LEU A 400 -25.16 -8.11 6.68
N THR A 401 -25.99 -7.09 6.59
CA THR A 401 -25.54 -5.71 6.53
C THR A 401 -26.13 -4.86 7.66
N GLY A 402 -25.49 -3.73 7.92
CA GLY A 402 -25.96 -2.77 8.92
C GLY A 402 -24.84 -1.85 9.35
N GLY A 403 -25.20 -0.68 9.84
CA GLY A 403 -24.26 0.33 10.35
C GLY A 403 -23.50 -0.12 11.60
N PRO A 404 -22.60 0.73 12.12
CA PRO A 404 -21.91 0.45 13.36
C PRO A 404 -22.93 0.40 14.53
N GLY A 405 -22.70 -0.53 15.47
CA GLY A 405 -23.55 -0.68 16.64
C GLY A 405 -24.92 -1.35 16.43
N THR A 406 -25.25 -1.82 15.22
CA THR A 406 -26.51 -2.54 14.94
C THR A 406 -26.51 -4.00 15.40
N GLY A 407 -25.38 -4.50 15.92
CA GLY A 407 -25.31 -5.84 16.47
C GLY A 407 -25.01 -6.94 15.44
N LYS A 408 -24.34 -6.62 14.31
CA LYS A 408 -23.86 -7.63 13.34
C LYS A 408 -23.07 -8.75 14.02
N THR A 409 -22.09 -8.39 14.85
CA THR A 409 -21.26 -9.36 15.59
C THR A 409 -22.07 -10.19 16.59
N TYR A 410 -23.13 -9.59 17.15
CA TYR A 410 -24.03 -10.30 18.07
C TYR A 410 -24.88 -11.34 17.33
N ALA A 411 -25.42 -11.00 16.16
CA ALA A 411 -26.11 -11.95 15.29
C ALA A 411 -25.16 -13.06 14.82
N LEU A 412 -23.92 -12.71 14.44
CA LEU A 412 -22.88 -13.66 14.05
C LEU A 412 -22.58 -14.67 15.17
N LYS A 413 -22.51 -14.21 16.43
CA LYS A 413 -22.35 -15.12 17.57
C LYS A 413 -23.50 -16.13 17.67
N GLY A 414 -24.72 -15.71 17.39
CA GLY A 414 -25.90 -16.60 17.31
C GLY A 414 -25.77 -17.66 16.20
N VAL A 415 -25.36 -17.24 14.99
CA VAL A 415 -25.08 -18.16 13.87
C VAL A 415 -24.07 -19.22 14.25
N LEU A 416 -22.92 -18.79 14.77
CA LEU A 416 -21.80 -19.69 15.11
C LEU A 416 -22.13 -20.64 16.25
N THR A 417 -22.87 -20.16 17.26
CA THR A 417 -23.30 -20.99 18.39
C THR A 417 -24.21 -22.11 17.93
N LEU A 418 -25.21 -21.83 17.08
CA LEU A 418 -26.13 -22.84 16.55
C LEU A 418 -25.42 -23.78 15.56
N ALA A 419 -24.57 -23.25 14.68
CA ALA A 419 -23.82 -24.07 13.72
C ALA A 419 -22.94 -25.11 14.44
N ARG A 420 -22.19 -24.67 15.45
CA ARG A 420 -21.32 -25.55 16.24
C ARG A 420 -22.09 -26.54 17.08
N ALA A 421 -23.23 -26.16 17.66
CA ALA A 421 -24.10 -27.06 18.39
C ALA A 421 -24.60 -28.20 17.52
N LYS A 422 -24.63 -28.01 16.19
CA LYS A 422 -24.97 -29.04 15.20
C LYS A 422 -23.75 -29.68 14.53
N GLY A 423 -22.55 -29.45 15.03
CA GLY A 423 -21.31 -30.08 14.56
C GLY A 423 -20.75 -29.54 13.26
N LEU A 424 -21.21 -28.37 12.79
CA LEU A 424 -20.68 -27.74 11.56
C LEU A 424 -19.29 -27.15 11.79
N ARG A 425 -18.40 -27.32 10.82
CA ARG A 425 -17.08 -26.72 10.79
C ARG A 425 -17.20 -25.29 10.28
N CYS A 426 -16.97 -24.32 11.16
CA CYS A 426 -17.03 -22.90 10.86
C CYS A 426 -15.62 -22.34 10.64
N VAL A 427 -15.42 -21.61 9.55
CA VAL A 427 -14.19 -20.88 9.24
C VAL A 427 -14.51 -19.39 9.19
N LEU A 428 -13.74 -18.61 9.94
CA LEU A 428 -13.94 -17.18 10.09
C LEU A 428 -12.77 -16.40 9.47
N ALA A 429 -13.09 -15.37 8.70
CA ALA A 429 -12.09 -14.52 8.10
C ALA A 429 -12.54 -13.06 8.01
N ALA A 430 -11.55 -12.18 7.85
CA ALA A 430 -11.75 -10.77 7.53
C ALA A 430 -10.63 -10.26 6.60
N PRO A 431 -10.80 -9.14 5.88
CA PRO A 431 -9.78 -8.58 5.02
C PRO A 431 -8.53 -8.11 5.78
N THR A 432 -8.68 -7.63 7.01
CA THR A 432 -7.60 -7.07 7.83
C THR A 432 -7.32 -7.90 9.09
N GLY A 433 -6.07 -7.80 9.60
CA GLY A 433 -5.67 -8.50 10.84
C GLY A 433 -6.48 -8.05 12.05
N ARG A 434 -6.78 -6.74 12.14
CA ARG A 434 -7.60 -6.19 13.22
C ARG A 434 -9.02 -6.71 13.21
N ALA A 435 -9.68 -6.71 12.05
CA ALA A 435 -11.03 -7.22 11.92
C ALA A 435 -11.09 -8.73 12.26
N ALA A 436 -10.11 -9.51 11.81
CA ALA A 436 -9.99 -10.93 12.17
C ALA A 436 -9.83 -11.12 13.69
N LYS A 437 -8.94 -10.35 14.33
CA LYS A 437 -8.75 -10.41 15.77
C LYS A 437 -10.01 -10.03 16.56
N ARG A 438 -10.69 -8.95 16.17
CA ARG A 438 -11.97 -8.55 16.79
C ARG A 438 -13.05 -9.63 16.64
N MET A 439 -13.09 -10.27 15.47
CA MET A 439 -14.00 -11.40 15.25
C MET A 439 -13.65 -12.57 16.20
N GLU A 440 -12.36 -12.89 16.37
CA GLU A 440 -11.90 -13.91 17.30
C GLU A 440 -12.25 -13.59 18.75
N GLU A 441 -11.99 -12.37 19.22
CA GLU A 441 -12.35 -11.89 20.55
C GLU A 441 -13.87 -11.95 20.81
N ALA A 442 -14.66 -11.50 19.83
CA ALA A 442 -16.11 -11.46 19.96
C ALA A 442 -16.77 -12.82 19.92
N THR A 443 -16.23 -13.77 19.14
CA THR A 443 -16.83 -15.09 18.92
C THR A 443 -16.17 -16.20 19.74
N SER A 444 -14.97 -15.94 20.29
CA SER A 444 -14.09 -16.92 20.94
C SER A 444 -13.73 -18.09 20.00
N LEU A 445 -13.67 -17.84 18.70
CA LEU A 445 -13.28 -18.80 17.68
C LEU A 445 -12.11 -18.23 16.86
N PRO A 446 -11.16 -19.10 16.45
CA PRO A 446 -10.05 -18.65 15.62
C PRO A 446 -10.54 -17.95 14.34
N ALA A 447 -10.01 -16.78 14.07
CA ALA A 447 -10.26 -16.04 12.84
C ALA A 447 -8.93 -15.65 12.16
N ALA A 448 -8.92 -15.60 10.85
CA ALA A 448 -7.73 -15.30 10.08
C ALA A 448 -7.98 -14.16 9.08
N THR A 449 -6.90 -13.51 8.61
CA THR A 449 -7.02 -12.65 7.44
C THR A 449 -7.32 -13.50 6.21
N LEU A 450 -8.07 -12.95 5.25
CA LEU A 450 -8.34 -13.64 3.98
C LEU A 450 -7.04 -14.06 3.28
N HIS A 451 -6.03 -13.21 3.28
CA HIS A 451 -4.72 -13.53 2.72
C HIS A 451 -4.11 -14.80 3.33
N ARG A 452 -4.17 -14.93 4.66
CA ARG A 452 -3.67 -16.11 5.36
C ARG A 452 -4.55 -17.33 5.14
N LEU A 453 -5.88 -17.14 5.19
CA LEU A 453 -6.84 -18.24 5.00
C LEU A 453 -6.71 -18.85 3.59
N LEU A 454 -6.53 -18.02 2.59
CA LEU A 454 -6.38 -18.41 1.18
C LEU A 454 -4.94 -18.82 0.81
N GLU A 455 -3.98 -18.72 1.74
CA GLU A 455 -2.57 -19.01 1.53
C GLU A 455 -2.02 -18.24 0.32
N LEU A 456 -2.35 -16.92 0.24
CA LEU A 456 -1.93 -16.09 -0.88
C LEU A 456 -0.42 -15.89 -0.89
N ARG A 457 0.20 -16.17 -2.04
CA ARG A 457 1.64 -16.04 -2.28
C ARG A 457 1.94 -14.76 -3.07
N PRO A 458 3.18 -14.25 -3.03
CA PRO A 458 3.61 -13.19 -3.94
C PRO A 458 3.29 -13.55 -5.39
N GLY A 459 2.72 -12.61 -6.16
CA GLY A 459 2.21 -12.88 -7.51
C GLY A 459 0.75 -13.33 -7.56
N GLY A 460 0.02 -13.31 -6.43
CA GLY A 460 -1.44 -13.47 -6.39
C GLY A 460 -1.96 -14.89 -6.52
N LYS A 461 -1.10 -15.91 -6.52
CA LYS A 461 -1.54 -17.32 -6.51
C LYS A 461 -2.05 -17.71 -5.12
N ALA A 462 -3.26 -18.26 -5.06
CA ALA A 462 -3.85 -18.81 -3.85
C ALA A 462 -3.44 -20.28 -3.67
N GLY A 463 -3.17 -20.70 -2.43
CA GLY A 463 -2.98 -22.10 -2.07
C GLY A 463 -4.33 -22.80 -1.85
N ARG A 464 -5.41 -22.03 -1.63
CA ARG A 464 -6.78 -22.52 -1.50
C ARG A 464 -7.60 -22.09 -2.71
N ASP A 465 -8.21 -23.06 -3.40
CA ASP A 465 -9.01 -22.87 -4.60
C ASP A 465 -10.06 -24.00 -4.76
N ARG A 466 -10.59 -24.17 -5.98
CA ARG A 466 -11.55 -25.25 -6.26
C ARG A 466 -10.98 -26.65 -6.11
N GLN A 467 -9.68 -26.84 -6.32
CA GLN A 467 -9.00 -28.14 -6.25
C GLN A 467 -8.57 -28.43 -4.80
N ASN A 468 -8.27 -27.39 -4.03
CA ASN A 468 -7.90 -27.46 -2.63
C ASN A 468 -8.78 -26.50 -1.80
N PRO A 469 -10.10 -26.80 -1.63
CA PRO A 469 -11.03 -25.90 -0.97
C PRO A 469 -10.79 -25.83 0.55
N LEU A 470 -11.41 -24.84 1.17
CA LEU A 470 -11.40 -24.66 2.61
C LEU A 470 -12.10 -25.85 3.31
N PRO A 471 -11.57 -26.36 4.43
CA PRO A 471 -12.21 -27.44 5.17
C PRO A 471 -13.36 -26.92 6.04
N ALA A 472 -14.44 -26.42 5.41
CA ALA A 472 -15.54 -25.74 6.08
C ALA A 472 -16.91 -26.18 5.58
N ASP A 473 -17.89 -26.16 6.48
CA ASP A 473 -19.31 -26.30 6.19
C ASP A 473 -20.01 -24.93 6.21
N LEU A 474 -19.42 -23.95 6.92
CA LEU A 474 -19.82 -22.55 6.94
C LEU A 474 -18.59 -21.66 6.90
N VAL A 475 -18.50 -20.79 5.91
CA VAL A 475 -17.46 -19.73 5.78
C VAL A 475 -18.11 -18.39 6.12
N VAL A 476 -17.54 -17.67 7.05
CA VAL A 476 -17.99 -16.35 7.47
C VAL A 476 -16.90 -15.33 7.16
N VAL A 477 -17.27 -14.27 6.47
CA VAL A 477 -16.35 -13.16 6.16
C VAL A 477 -16.96 -11.87 6.68
N ASP A 478 -16.28 -11.21 7.62
CA ASP A 478 -16.65 -9.90 8.14
C ASP A 478 -15.89 -8.78 7.42
N GLU A 479 -16.35 -7.55 7.55
CA GLU A 479 -15.82 -6.34 6.90
C GLU A 479 -15.75 -6.49 5.37
N THR A 480 -16.79 -7.05 4.76
CA THR A 480 -16.84 -7.32 3.32
C THR A 480 -16.88 -6.06 2.44
N SER A 481 -17.16 -4.88 2.99
CA SER A 481 -16.99 -3.59 2.31
C SER A 481 -15.55 -3.34 1.82
N MET A 482 -14.56 -4.00 2.44
CA MET A 482 -13.15 -3.91 2.06
C MET A 482 -12.71 -4.95 1.01
N LEU A 483 -13.62 -5.80 0.50
CA LEU A 483 -13.31 -6.79 -0.53
C LEU A 483 -13.29 -6.17 -1.92
N ASP A 484 -12.15 -6.24 -2.60
CA ASP A 484 -12.05 -5.95 -4.02
C ASP A 484 -12.45 -7.17 -4.88
N ALA A 485 -12.61 -6.96 -6.18
CA ALA A 485 -13.04 -7.99 -7.12
C ALA A 485 -12.07 -9.18 -7.20
N LEU A 486 -10.77 -8.95 -7.12
CA LEU A 486 -9.75 -10.01 -7.20
C LEU A 486 -9.79 -10.91 -5.96
N LEU A 487 -9.77 -10.31 -4.78
CA LEU A 487 -9.78 -11.04 -3.51
C LEU A 487 -11.11 -11.79 -3.30
N ALA A 488 -12.23 -11.17 -3.65
CA ALA A 488 -13.54 -11.81 -3.60
C ALA A 488 -13.63 -13.03 -4.53
N ASN A 489 -13.11 -12.92 -5.76
CA ASN A 489 -13.07 -14.05 -6.67
C ASN A 489 -12.20 -15.21 -6.15
N GLN A 490 -11.07 -14.91 -5.52
CA GLN A 490 -10.23 -15.94 -4.89
C GLN A 490 -10.95 -16.61 -3.71
N LEU A 491 -11.61 -15.83 -2.87
CA LEU A 491 -12.41 -16.32 -1.76
C LEU A 491 -13.47 -17.31 -2.23
N VAL A 492 -14.33 -16.92 -3.18
CA VAL A 492 -15.44 -17.79 -3.59
C VAL A 492 -14.98 -19.06 -4.32
N LYS A 493 -13.80 -19.04 -4.95
CA LYS A 493 -13.16 -20.24 -5.51
C LYS A 493 -12.76 -21.23 -4.42
N ALA A 494 -12.33 -20.76 -3.26
CA ALA A 494 -11.89 -21.57 -2.15
C ALA A 494 -13.06 -22.10 -1.29
N VAL A 495 -14.26 -21.51 -1.39
CA VAL A 495 -15.46 -22.01 -0.68
C VAL A 495 -15.87 -23.37 -1.26
N PRO A 496 -15.99 -24.43 -0.46
CA PRO A 496 -16.41 -25.75 -0.94
C PRO A 496 -17.79 -25.73 -1.58
N GLN A 497 -18.03 -26.61 -2.56
CA GLN A 497 -19.39 -26.87 -3.02
C GLN A 497 -20.18 -27.54 -1.89
N GLY A 498 -21.32 -26.97 -1.52
CA GLY A 498 -22.15 -27.47 -0.43
C GLY A 498 -21.83 -26.87 0.96
N ALA A 499 -20.87 -25.96 1.06
CA ALA A 499 -20.70 -25.08 2.22
C ALA A 499 -21.57 -23.83 2.11
N HIS A 500 -21.91 -23.23 3.24
CA HIS A 500 -22.55 -21.93 3.32
C HIS A 500 -21.50 -20.80 3.33
N LEU A 501 -21.84 -19.69 2.69
CA LEU A 501 -21.06 -18.45 2.71
C LEU A 501 -21.91 -17.31 3.29
N LEU A 502 -21.51 -16.79 4.44
CA LEU A 502 -22.07 -15.62 5.07
C LEU A 502 -21.11 -14.43 4.89
N LEU A 503 -21.55 -13.41 4.18
CA LEU A 503 -20.84 -12.14 4.00
C LEU A 503 -21.44 -11.09 4.94
N VAL A 504 -20.60 -10.51 5.79
CA VAL A 504 -21.01 -9.51 6.78
C VAL A 504 -20.29 -8.19 6.50
N GLY A 505 -21.01 -7.09 6.45
CA GLY A 505 -20.39 -5.80 6.15
C GLY A 505 -21.31 -4.61 6.36
N ASP A 506 -20.75 -3.44 6.13
CA ASP A 506 -21.43 -2.17 6.24
C ASP A 506 -21.29 -1.43 4.89
N PRO A 507 -22.40 -1.30 4.11
CA PRO A 507 -22.35 -0.65 2.80
C PRO A 507 -22.09 0.86 2.87
N ASP A 508 -22.23 1.45 4.05
CA ASP A 508 -22.06 2.88 4.28
C ASP A 508 -20.60 3.22 4.69
N GLN A 509 -19.76 2.20 4.93
CA GLN A 509 -18.32 2.37 5.16
C GLN A 509 -17.55 2.58 3.84
N LEU A 510 -16.28 2.98 3.98
CA LEU A 510 -15.40 3.16 2.83
C LEU A 510 -15.30 1.87 2.00
N PRO A 511 -15.33 1.98 0.66
CA PRO A 511 -15.17 0.82 -0.22
C PRO A 511 -13.74 0.24 -0.14
N SER A 512 -13.52 -0.87 -0.85
CA SER A 512 -12.20 -1.49 -0.97
C SER A 512 -11.17 -0.51 -1.55
N VAL A 513 -9.91 -0.67 -1.14
CA VAL A 513 -8.78 0.07 -1.73
C VAL A 513 -8.48 -0.46 -3.14
N GLY A 514 -8.65 -1.77 -3.38
CA GLY A 514 -8.56 -2.38 -4.70
C GLY A 514 -9.81 -2.13 -5.53
N ALA A 515 -9.71 -2.37 -6.85
CA ALA A 515 -10.81 -2.13 -7.79
C ALA A 515 -12.01 -3.07 -7.57
N GLY A 516 -13.19 -2.50 -7.65
CA GLY A 516 -14.47 -3.20 -7.51
C GLY A 516 -15.12 -3.04 -6.13
N ASP A 517 -16.40 -2.71 -6.11
CA ASP A 517 -17.21 -2.56 -4.89
C ASP A 517 -18.17 -3.76 -4.76
N VAL A 518 -17.58 -4.89 -4.34
CA VAL A 518 -18.26 -6.19 -4.34
C VAL A 518 -19.51 -6.18 -3.46
N LEU A 519 -19.46 -5.58 -2.27
CA LEU A 519 -20.61 -5.56 -1.36
C LEU A 519 -21.77 -4.73 -1.95
N ALA A 520 -21.48 -3.55 -2.48
CA ALA A 520 -22.51 -2.71 -3.10
C ALA A 520 -23.10 -3.37 -4.34
N ASP A 521 -22.31 -4.04 -5.16
CA ASP A 521 -22.78 -4.76 -6.34
C ASP A 521 -23.68 -5.94 -5.98
N LEU A 522 -23.31 -6.73 -4.97
CA LEU A 522 -24.16 -7.81 -4.46
C LEU A 522 -25.49 -7.30 -3.91
N LEU A 523 -25.48 -6.15 -3.21
CA LEU A 523 -26.70 -5.53 -2.72
C LEU A 523 -27.60 -5.01 -3.86
N ARG A 524 -27.01 -4.42 -4.92
CA ARG A 524 -27.77 -4.01 -6.12
C ARG A 524 -28.41 -5.21 -6.82
N VAL A 525 -27.66 -6.30 -7.00
CA VAL A 525 -28.21 -7.54 -7.59
C VAL A 525 -29.37 -8.09 -6.77
N ALA A 526 -29.26 -8.08 -5.43
CA ALA A 526 -30.33 -8.54 -4.56
C ALA A 526 -31.59 -7.65 -4.61
N GLN A 527 -31.42 -6.35 -4.86
CA GLN A 527 -32.52 -5.37 -4.97
C GLN A 527 -33.16 -5.31 -6.37
N SER A 528 -32.42 -5.67 -7.42
CA SER A 528 -32.85 -5.60 -8.82
C SER A 528 -33.91 -6.67 -9.19
N GLY A 529 -34.16 -7.63 -8.33
CA GLY A 529 -35.29 -8.55 -8.43
C GLY A 529 -36.62 -7.83 -8.16
N GLY A 530 -37.02 -6.91 -9.04
CA GLY A 530 -38.27 -6.18 -8.93
C GLY A 530 -39.50 -7.12 -8.95
N PRO A 531 -40.67 -6.68 -8.44
CA PRO A 531 -41.85 -7.52 -8.21
C PRO A 531 -42.50 -8.12 -9.48
N SER A 532 -41.95 -7.89 -10.68
CA SER A 532 -42.62 -8.25 -11.93
C SER A 532 -41.93 -9.24 -12.86
N LEU A 533 -40.67 -9.65 -12.64
CA LEU A 533 -39.97 -10.50 -13.64
C LEU A 533 -39.18 -11.72 -13.09
N HIS A 534 -38.86 -11.84 -11.82
CA HIS A 534 -38.42 -13.12 -11.21
C HIS A 534 -38.60 -13.11 -9.69
N PRO A 535 -39.18 -14.14 -9.09
CA PRO A 535 -39.54 -14.17 -7.68
C PRO A 535 -38.40 -14.54 -6.72
N SER A 536 -37.12 -14.40 -7.09
CA SER A 536 -36.03 -14.74 -6.16
C SER A 536 -34.77 -13.92 -6.41
N ALA A 537 -34.47 -13.00 -5.51
CA ALA A 537 -33.09 -12.60 -5.28
C ALA A 537 -32.25 -13.88 -5.16
N PRO A 538 -31.07 -13.98 -5.80
CA PRO A 538 -30.29 -15.22 -5.80
C PRO A 538 -29.80 -15.63 -4.39
N PHE A 539 -29.92 -14.75 -3.41
CA PHE A 539 -29.56 -14.98 -2.00
C PHE A 539 -30.24 -13.97 -1.06
N PRO A 540 -30.56 -14.35 0.20
CA PRO A 540 -31.17 -13.45 1.16
C PRO A 540 -30.18 -12.38 1.65
N VAL A 541 -30.71 -11.15 1.80
CA VAL A 541 -30.03 -10.02 2.43
C VAL A 541 -30.79 -9.62 3.67
N THR A 542 -30.12 -9.59 4.80
CA THR A 542 -30.66 -9.05 6.05
C THR A 542 -29.99 -7.75 6.39
N ARG A 543 -30.75 -6.67 6.50
CA ARG A 543 -30.24 -5.33 6.89
C ARG A 543 -30.67 -5.02 8.33
N LEU A 544 -29.69 -4.93 9.24
CA LEU A 544 -29.94 -4.50 10.61
C LEU A 544 -30.05 -2.97 10.65
N GLN A 545 -31.19 -2.49 11.14
CA GLN A 545 -31.47 -1.06 11.23
C GLN A 545 -31.43 -0.53 12.66
N HIS A 546 -31.70 -1.39 13.64
CA HIS A 546 -31.76 -1.00 15.04
C HIS A 546 -30.35 -0.86 15.66
N ILE A 547 -30.06 0.28 16.30
CA ILE A 547 -28.77 0.54 16.95
C ILE A 547 -28.86 0.19 18.42
N PHE A 548 -28.03 -0.74 18.89
CA PHE A 548 -27.99 -1.23 20.28
C PHE A 548 -26.83 -0.64 21.09
N ARG A 549 -25.70 -0.34 20.44
CA ARG A 549 -24.44 0.01 21.14
C ARG A 549 -24.35 1.45 21.59
N GLN A 550 -24.97 2.36 20.87
CA GLN A 550 -25.02 3.78 21.21
C GLN A 550 -26.47 4.08 21.56
N GLY A 551 -26.73 4.59 22.78
CA GLY A 551 -28.09 4.92 23.21
C GLY A 551 -28.84 5.75 22.15
N ALA A 552 -30.18 5.73 22.19
CA ALA A 552 -31.05 6.35 21.18
C ALA A 552 -30.79 7.86 20.89
N GLY A 553 -29.80 8.47 21.58
CA GLY A 553 -29.39 9.88 21.46
C GLY A 553 -27.95 10.12 20.97
N SER A 554 -27.20 9.11 20.45
CA SER A 554 -25.83 9.37 19.99
C SER A 554 -25.81 10.31 18.79
N GLY A 555 -25.15 11.46 18.96
CA GLY A 555 -24.90 12.42 17.89
C GLY A 555 -23.92 11.91 16.84
N ILE A 556 -22.98 11.03 17.21
CA ILE A 556 -22.05 10.38 16.26
C ILE A 556 -22.85 9.56 15.24
N ALA A 557 -23.73 8.68 15.69
CA ALA A 557 -24.53 7.82 14.81
C ALA A 557 -25.52 8.63 13.97
N LEU A 558 -26.15 9.65 14.59
CA LEU A 558 -27.05 10.56 13.89
C LEU A 558 -26.31 11.30 12.76
N ASN A 559 -25.16 11.90 13.07
CA ASN A 559 -24.39 12.68 12.11
C ASN A 559 -23.77 11.83 11.02
N ALA A 560 -23.33 10.61 11.31
CA ALA A 560 -22.87 9.68 10.29
C ALA A 560 -23.96 9.39 9.24
N ARG A 561 -25.21 9.14 9.67
CA ARG A 561 -26.35 8.94 8.75
C ARG A 561 -26.67 10.20 7.94
N ARG A 562 -26.67 11.37 8.59
CA ARG A 562 -26.93 12.66 7.92
C ARG A 562 -25.90 12.94 6.83
N ILE A 563 -24.60 12.77 7.16
CA ILE A 563 -23.50 12.97 6.21
C ILE A 563 -23.65 12.00 5.02
N ASN A 564 -23.98 10.73 5.29
CA ASN A 564 -24.18 9.73 4.25
C ASN A 564 -25.40 10.02 3.36
N ALA A 565 -26.43 10.66 3.91
CA ALA A 565 -27.59 11.16 3.18
C ALA A 565 -27.35 12.50 2.45
N GLY A 566 -26.12 13.05 2.50
CA GLY A 566 -25.80 14.38 1.94
C GLY A 566 -26.32 15.55 2.76
N GLU A 567 -26.71 15.30 4.02
CA GLU A 567 -27.22 16.34 4.92
C GLU A 567 -26.13 16.88 5.84
N MET A 568 -26.23 18.16 6.19
CA MET A 568 -25.30 18.78 7.15
C MET A 568 -25.40 18.14 8.54
N PRO A 569 -24.28 17.82 9.19
CA PRO A 569 -24.27 17.32 10.57
C PRO A 569 -24.80 18.37 11.55
N ARG A 570 -25.29 17.91 12.71
CA ARG A 570 -25.79 18.76 13.79
C ARG A 570 -24.86 18.67 14.99
N PHE A 571 -24.64 19.79 15.66
CA PHE A 571 -23.79 19.89 16.84
C PHE A 571 -24.50 20.68 17.93
N GLY A 572 -24.17 20.38 19.19
CA GLY A 572 -24.77 21.06 20.37
C GLY A 572 -26.16 20.57 20.72
N GLY A 573 -26.84 21.27 21.65
CA GLY A 573 -28.13 20.86 22.20
C GLY A 573 -28.04 19.50 22.92
N PRO A 574 -28.85 18.50 22.54
CA PRO A 574 -28.81 17.17 23.18
C PRO A 574 -27.60 16.31 22.78
N ILE A 575 -26.82 16.74 21.78
CA ILE A 575 -25.65 16.01 21.30
C ILE A 575 -24.45 16.30 22.20
N GLN A 576 -23.99 15.28 22.93
CA GLN A 576 -22.89 15.40 23.89
C GLN A 576 -21.63 14.61 23.52
N ASP A 577 -21.66 13.86 22.41
CA ASP A 577 -20.61 12.95 21.98
C ASP A 577 -20.00 13.34 20.60
N CYS A 578 -20.50 14.41 19.97
CA CYS A 578 -20.01 14.89 18.67
C CYS A 578 -19.90 16.42 18.68
N PHE A 579 -18.70 16.94 18.43
CA PHE A 579 -18.38 18.37 18.55
C PHE A 579 -17.76 18.88 17.25
N PHE A 580 -18.01 20.15 16.95
CA PHE A 580 -17.38 20.88 15.86
C PHE A 580 -16.61 22.08 16.43
N LEU A 581 -15.34 22.22 16.02
CA LEU A 581 -14.50 23.35 16.37
C LEU A 581 -14.02 24.01 15.07
N PRO A 582 -14.36 25.28 14.84
CA PRO A 582 -13.90 25.99 13.66
C PRO A 582 -12.39 26.27 13.73
N ALA A 583 -11.72 26.27 12.58
CA ALA A 583 -10.36 26.72 12.39
C ALA A 583 -10.27 27.42 11.03
N GLU A 584 -9.62 28.56 10.96
CA GLU A 584 -9.57 29.38 9.75
C GLU A 584 -8.43 28.96 8.82
N THR A 585 -7.35 28.40 9.38
CA THR A 585 -6.17 27.99 8.63
C THR A 585 -5.77 26.52 8.90
N PRO A 586 -5.08 25.86 7.98
CA PRO A 586 -4.53 24.51 8.24
C PRO A 586 -3.60 24.45 9.45
N ALA A 587 -2.79 25.49 9.68
CA ALA A 587 -1.89 25.57 10.83
C ALA A 587 -2.67 25.67 12.15
N GLU A 588 -3.72 26.48 12.21
CA GLU A 588 -4.61 26.58 13.36
C GLU A 588 -5.35 25.27 13.63
N ALA A 589 -5.83 24.60 12.59
CA ALA A 589 -6.45 23.28 12.71
C ALA A 589 -5.47 22.26 13.32
N ALA A 590 -4.22 22.23 12.83
CA ALA A 590 -3.19 21.34 13.37
C ALA A 590 -2.89 21.64 14.85
N GLN A 591 -2.77 22.93 15.21
CA GLN A 591 -2.52 23.33 16.60
C GLN A 591 -3.71 23.01 17.53
N THR A 592 -4.93 23.18 17.01
CA THR A 592 -6.17 22.81 17.74
C THR A 592 -6.20 21.30 17.98
N VAL A 593 -5.83 20.47 17.01
CA VAL A 593 -5.72 19.02 17.18
C VAL A 593 -4.72 18.67 18.29
N VAL A 594 -3.55 19.29 18.30
CA VAL A 594 -2.54 19.07 19.34
C VAL A 594 -3.07 19.45 20.73
N ASP A 595 -3.74 20.60 20.86
CA ASP A 595 -4.31 21.07 22.13
C ASP A 595 -5.46 20.16 22.60
N LEU A 596 -6.30 19.68 21.68
CA LEU A 596 -7.37 18.73 21.99
C LEU A 596 -6.78 17.43 22.58
N VAL A 597 -5.80 16.82 21.92
CA VAL A 597 -5.23 15.55 22.35
C VAL A 597 -4.42 15.67 23.63
N ALA A 598 -3.62 16.73 23.75
CA ALA A 598 -2.69 16.87 24.87
C ALA A 598 -3.34 17.44 26.16
N ARG A 599 -4.41 18.22 26.04
CA ARG A 599 -4.97 18.98 27.17
C ARG A 599 -6.48 18.89 27.29
N ARG A 600 -7.25 19.34 26.26
CA ARG A 600 -8.70 19.55 26.43
C ARG A 600 -9.47 18.26 26.66
N LEU A 601 -9.25 17.22 25.85
CA LEU A 601 -9.97 15.96 25.99
C LEU A 601 -9.56 15.21 27.27
N PRO A 602 -8.27 15.14 27.64
CA PRO A 602 -7.87 14.62 28.94
C PRO A 602 -8.52 15.35 30.12
N SER A 603 -8.51 16.69 30.14
CA SER A 603 -9.03 17.50 31.26
C SER A 603 -10.55 17.43 31.40
N ARG A 604 -11.27 17.36 30.25
CA ARG A 604 -12.75 17.47 30.28
C ARG A 604 -13.43 16.11 30.40
N PHE A 605 -12.85 15.07 29.75
CA PHE A 605 -13.49 13.76 29.64
C PHE A 605 -12.68 12.63 30.28
N GLY A 606 -11.48 12.90 30.79
CA GLY A 606 -10.65 11.93 31.47
C GLY A 606 -9.92 10.95 30.53
N PHE A 607 -9.94 11.16 29.21
CA PHE A 607 -9.24 10.29 28.27
C PHE A 607 -7.73 10.44 28.41
N ARG A 608 -7.01 9.33 28.43
CA ARG A 608 -5.56 9.37 28.27
C ARG A 608 -5.21 9.69 26.81
N PRO A 609 -4.09 10.39 26.53
CA PRO A 609 -3.69 10.71 25.16
C PRO A 609 -3.62 9.51 24.22
N GLY A 610 -3.26 8.32 24.74
CA GLY A 610 -3.22 7.07 23.97
C GLY A 610 -4.61 6.48 23.63
N GLU A 611 -5.68 6.97 24.24
CA GLU A 611 -7.07 6.59 23.94
C GLU A 611 -7.72 7.52 22.90
N ILE A 612 -7.02 8.58 22.51
CA ILE A 612 -7.47 9.56 21.53
C ILE A 612 -6.75 9.33 20.22
N GLN A 613 -7.47 8.98 19.17
CA GLN A 613 -6.89 8.78 17.84
C GLN A 613 -7.17 9.99 16.95
N VAL A 614 -6.11 10.52 16.32
CA VAL A 614 -6.26 11.53 15.28
C VAL A 614 -6.34 10.83 13.93
N LEU A 615 -7.37 11.16 13.13
CA LEU A 615 -7.59 10.64 11.78
C LEU A 615 -7.50 11.79 10.78
N SER A 616 -6.53 11.77 9.87
CA SER A 616 -6.43 12.77 8.82
C SER A 616 -6.73 12.18 7.45
N PRO A 617 -7.52 12.86 6.59
CA PRO A 617 -7.77 12.40 5.23
C PRO A 617 -6.51 12.39 4.34
N MET A 618 -5.52 13.24 4.64
CA MET A 618 -4.32 13.44 3.82
C MET A 618 -3.04 13.08 4.55
N HIS A 619 -2.05 12.59 3.80
CA HIS A 619 -0.70 12.34 4.31
C HIS A 619 0.16 13.61 4.39
N ARG A 620 -0.03 14.55 3.45
CA ARG A 620 0.75 15.79 3.29
C ARG A 620 -0.05 17.00 3.74
N GLY A 621 0.65 18.14 3.88
CA GLY A 621 0.07 19.38 4.37
C GLY A 621 0.22 19.55 5.88
N GLU A 622 -0.08 20.76 6.39
CA GLU A 622 0.11 21.14 7.80
C GLU A 622 -0.76 20.34 8.76
N ALA A 623 -1.99 19.98 8.35
CA ALA A 623 -2.87 19.06 9.09
C ALA A 623 -2.88 17.63 8.50
N GLY A 624 -1.87 17.27 7.71
CA GLY A 624 -1.67 15.91 7.20
C GLY A 624 -1.05 14.98 8.25
N VAL A 625 -1.18 13.66 8.03
CA VAL A 625 -0.69 12.62 8.95
C VAL A 625 0.77 12.84 9.35
N GLY A 626 1.64 13.22 8.39
CA GLY A 626 3.07 13.41 8.66
C GLY A 626 3.34 14.57 9.62
N ALA A 627 2.77 15.73 9.36
CA ALA A 627 2.93 16.93 10.18
C ALA A 627 2.30 16.74 11.58
N LEU A 628 1.09 16.18 11.64
CA LEU A 628 0.42 15.91 12.90
C LEU A 628 1.18 14.91 13.78
N ASN A 629 1.78 13.87 13.18
CA ASN A 629 2.62 12.94 13.95
C ASN A 629 3.83 13.62 14.57
N ALA A 630 4.50 14.51 13.82
CA ALA A 630 5.65 15.25 14.34
C ALA A 630 5.25 16.21 15.50
N LEU A 631 4.16 16.96 15.31
CA LEU A 631 3.65 17.89 16.32
C LEU A 631 3.18 17.15 17.60
N LEU A 632 2.46 16.05 17.42
CA LEU A 632 1.96 15.26 18.54
C LEU A 632 3.09 14.53 19.27
N GLN A 633 4.09 13.98 18.56
CA GLN A 633 5.26 13.39 19.20
C GLN A 633 5.98 14.43 20.07
N GLU A 634 6.27 15.60 19.51
CA GLU A 634 6.98 16.66 20.23
C GLU A 634 6.17 17.13 21.46
N ARG A 635 4.84 17.15 21.38
CA ARG A 635 3.97 17.60 22.45
C ARG A 635 3.74 16.54 23.54
N LEU A 636 3.56 15.27 23.15
CA LEU A 636 3.20 14.17 24.04
C LEU A 636 4.42 13.40 24.57
N ASN A 637 5.44 13.29 23.73
CA ASN A 637 6.66 12.56 24.03
C ASN A 637 7.91 13.31 23.53
N PRO A 638 8.20 14.51 24.10
CA PRO A 638 9.35 15.32 23.70
C PRO A 638 10.67 14.58 23.98
N ALA A 639 11.72 14.96 23.25
CA ALA A 639 13.07 14.48 23.52
C ALA A 639 13.49 14.82 24.95
N ARG A 640 14.07 13.86 25.66
CA ARG A 640 14.55 14.03 27.04
C ARG A 640 16.02 13.65 27.12
N PRO A 641 16.87 14.49 27.73
CA PRO A 641 18.26 14.16 27.94
C PRO A 641 18.41 12.81 28.68
N GLY A 642 19.27 11.93 28.16
CA GLY A 642 19.54 10.62 28.78
C GLY A 642 18.58 9.49 28.39
N LEU A 643 17.49 9.76 27.67
CA LEU A 643 16.67 8.69 27.10
C LEU A 643 17.16 8.32 25.69
N PRO A 644 17.31 7.02 25.39
CA PRO A 644 17.79 6.59 24.09
C PRO A 644 16.75 6.85 23.00
N GLU A 645 17.22 7.28 21.84
CA GLU A 645 16.44 7.46 20.62
C GLU A 645 17.02 6.59 19.51
N LEU A 646 16.18 6.00 18.67
CA LEU A 646 16.61 5.28 17.48
C LEU A 646 16.13 5.98 16.22
N ARG A 647 17.07 6.32 15.34
CA ARG A 647 16.78 6.95 14.05
C ARG A 647 16.75 5.90 12.95
N GLY A 648 15.67 5.89 12.17
CA GLY A 648 15.53 4.99 11.03
C GLY A 648 14.43 5.44 10.07
N ALA A 649 14.62 5.21 8.78
CA ALA A 649 13.66 5.55 7.73
C ALA A 649 13.17 7.03 7.78
N GLY A 650 14.05 7.97 8.11
CA GLY A 650 13.73 9.40 8.21
C GLY A 650 12.91 9.81 9.44
N ARG A 651 12.78 8.93 10.44
CA ARG A 651 12.03 9.15 11.68
C ARG A 651 12.92 8.90 12.89
N THR A 652 12.53 9.51 13.99
CA THR A 652 13.17 9.28 15.30
C THR A 652 12.15 8.64 16.22
N TYR A 653 12.45 7.45 16.74
CA TYR A 653 11.60 6.71 17.66
C TYR A 653 12.10 6.83 19.08
N ARG A 654 11.18 7.02 20.03
CA ARG A 654 11.43 7.18 21.46
C ARG A 654 10.59 6.20 22.27
N PRO A 655 11.02 5.73 23.43
CA PRO A 655 10.14 4.99 24.33
C PRO A 655 8.87 5.77 24.63
N GLY A 656 7.71 5.14 24.50
CA GLY A 656 6.39 5.77 24.63
C GLY A 656 5.77 6.22 23.31
N ASP A 657 6.47 6.20 22.18
CA ASP A 657 5.88 6.55 20.89
C ASP A 657 4.82 5.53 20.46
N ARG A 658 3.71 6.04 19.92
CA ARG A 658 2.71 5.21 19.22
C ARG A 658 3.21 4.94 17.82
N VAL A 659 3.13 3.66 17.40
CA VAL A 659 3.62 3.22 16.09
C VAL A 659 2.58 2.33 15.38
N LEU A 660 2.68 2.31 14.04
CA LEU A 660 1.84 1.54 13.14
C LEU A 660 2.73 0.71 12.21
N GLN A 661 2.42 -0.56 12.05
CA GLN A 661 3.01 -1.43 11.04
C GLN A 661 2.48 -1.09 9.65
N LEU A 662 3.37 -0.88 8.70
CA LEU A 662 3.03 -0.48 7.32
C LEU A 662 2.93 -1.65 6.35
N LYS A 663 3.62 -2.77 6.63
CA LYS A 663 3.72 -3.94 5.74
C LYS A 663 3.53 -5.21 6.56
N ASN A 664 3.02 -6.26 5.90
CA ASN A 664 2.99 -7.57 6.54
C ASN A 664 4.41 -8.12 6.68
N ASP A 665 4.73 -8.62 7.86
CA ASP A 665 5.93 -9.41 8.13
C ASP A 665 5.48 -10.74 8.74
N TYR A 666 5.60 -11.79 7.95
CA TYR A 666 5.11 -13.12 8.32
C TYR A 666 6.04 -13.83 9.30
N ASP A 667 7.32 -13.47 9.31
CA ASP A 667 8.33 -14.02 10.22
C ASP A 667 8.12 -13.48 11.64
N LEU A 668 7.89 -12.18 11.75
CA LEU A 668 7.52 -11.50 12.99
C LEU A 668 6.04 -11.67 13.35
N LYS A 669 5.22 -12.21 12.45
CA LYS A 669 3.76 -12.34 12.57
C LYS A 669 3.05 -11.01 12.84
N VAL A 670 3.53 -9.93 12.25
CA VAL A 670 2.92 -8.60 12.32
C VAL A 670 2.31 -8.23 10.98
N PHE A 671 1.20 -7.50 11.02
CA PHE A 671 0.42 -7.21 9.84
C PHE A 671 0.27 -5.71 9.62
N ASN A 672 0.08 -5.34 8.36
CA ASN A 672 -0.23 -3.97 8.00
C ASN A 672 -1.45 -3.47 8.79
N GLY A 673 -1.27 -2.37 9.49
CA GLY A 673 -2.30 -1.80 10.36
C GLY A 673 -2.15 -2.12 11.84
N ASP A 674 -1.28 -3.06 12.25
CA ASP A 674 -1.06 -3.32 13.67
C ASP A 674 -0.51 -2.07 14.37
N LEU A 675 -1.13 -1.70 15.48
CA LEU A 675 -0.70 -0.60 16.33
C LEU A 675 0.10 -1.14 17.52
N GLY A 676 1.01 -0.29 17.99
CA GLY A 676 1.78 -0.61 19.19
C GLY A 676 2.37 0.65 19.85
N THR A 677 3.07 0.41 20.94
CA THR A 677 3.79 1.44 21.67
C THR A 677 5.25 1.01 21.82
N VAL A 678 6.17 1.90 21.58
CA VAL A 678 7.60 1.67 21.78
C VAL A 678 7.87 1.52 23.28
N LEU A 679 8.34 0.35 23.69
CA LEU A 679 8.73 0.05 25.06
C LEU A 679 10.14 0.54 25.40
N GLY A 680 11.04 0.42 24.43
CA GLY A 680 12.43 0.79 24.65
C GLY A 680 13.23 0.80 23.35
N VAL A 681 14.37 1.43 23.43
CA VAL A 681 15.39 1.52 22.38
C VAL A 681 16.66 0.89 22.90
N ASP A 682 17.16 -0.10 22.20
CA ASP A 682 18.51 -0.62 22.38
C ASP A 682 19.45 0.09 21.39
N ALA A 683 20.23 1.03 21.89
CA ALA A 683 21.12 1.83 21.06
C ALA A 683 22.40 1.05 20.66
N GLU A 684 22.79 0.02 21.42
CA GLU A 684 23.99 -0.80 21.14
C GLU A 684 23.67 -1.82 20.05
N GLU A 685 22.56 -2.52 20.16
CA GLU A 685 22.08 -3.48 19.14
C GLU A 685 21.38 -2.80 17.97
N GLY A 686 21.02 -1.52 18.10
CA GLY A 686 20.25 -0.79 17.08
C GLY A 686 18.83 -1.34 16.92
N GLU A 687 18.18 -1.74 18.01
CA GLU A 687 16.87 -2.38 18.01
C GLU A 687 15.80 -1.53 18.71
N LEU A 688 14.58 -1.63 18.21
CA LEU A 688 13.38 -1.04 18.79
C LEU A 688 12.49 -2.14 19.36
N ARG A 689 12.12 -2.07 20.64
CA ARG A 689 11.15 -2.97 21.25
C ARG A 689 9.78 -2.31 21.25
N VAL A 690 8.78 -2.98 20.70
CA VAL A 690 7.41 -2.49 20.53
C VAL A 690 6.42 -3.47 21.16
N ALA A 691 5.59 -3.00 22.09
CA ALA A 691 4.41 -3.73 22.52
C ALA A 691 3.26 -3.43 21.57
N LEU A 692 2.77 -4.44 20.88
CA LEU A 692 1.57 -4.34 20.07
C LEU A 692 0.32 -4.23 20.97
N ASP A 693 -0.74 -3.63 20.46
CA ASP A 693 -2.02 -3.50 21.19
C ASP A 693 -2.67 -4.86 21.49
N ASP A 694 -2.16 -5.94 20.90
CA ASP A 694 -2.56 -7.31 21.19
C ASP A 694 -1.77 -7.98 22.32
N GLY A 695 -0.86 -7.26 22.96
CA GLY A 695 -0.05 -7.72 24.07
C GLY A 695 1.26 -8.43 23.67
N ARG A 696 1.52 -8.64 22.37
CA ARG A 696 2.80 -9.20 21.90
C ARG A 696 3.90 -8.17 21.93
N GLU A 697 5.10 -8.56 22.30
CA GLU A 697 6.30 -7.74 22.19
C GLU A 697 7.11 -8.18 20.97
N ILE A 698 7.47 -7.20 20.13
CA ILE A 698 8.22 -7.40 18.89
C ILE A 698 9.51 -6.57 18.94
N ARG A 699 10.61 -7.16 18.48
CA ARG A 699 11.89 -6.47 18.30
C ARG A 699 12.10 -6.14 16.83
N TYR A 700 12.38 -4.88 16.55
CA TYR A 700 12.64 -4.38 15.21
C TYR A 700 14.09 -3.94 15.11
N PRO A 701 14.93 -4.63 14.33
CA PRO A 701 16.25 -4.13 14.01
C PRO A 701 16.16 -2.83 13.17
N ALA A 702 17.16 -1.99 13.24
CA ALA A 702 17.19 -0.70 12.55
C ALA A 702 16.89 -0.83 11.05
N ALA A 703 17.35 -1.91 10.42
CA ALA A 703 17.07 -2.22 9.02
C ALA A 703 15.58 -2.44 8.70
N SER A 704 14.75 -2.82 9.69
CA SER A 704 13.32 -3.08 9.52
C SER A 704 12.43 -1.89 9.88
N LEU A 705 12.99 -0.77 10.37
CA LEU A 705 12.23 0.41 10.77
C LEU A 705 11.49 1.10 9.62
N TYR A 706 11.81 0.81 8.37
CA TYR A 706 11.04 1.25 7.21
C TYR A 706 9.61 0.71 7.20
N ALA A 707 9.36 -0.40 7.89
CA ALA A 707 8.04 -1.01 8.03
C ALA A 707 7.19 -0.37 9.14
N LEU A 708 7.75 0.57 9.92
CA LEU A 708 7.06 1.28 11.00
C LEU A 708 6.86 2.76 10.67
N THR A 709 5.79 3.33 11.21
CA THR A 709 5.55 4.79 11.23
C THR A 709 4.96 5.19 12.57
N HIS A 710 5.05 6.49 12.92
CA HIS A 710 4.32 7.02 14.06
C HIS A 710 2.82 6.90 13.85
N ALA A 711 2.07 6.72 14.93
CA ALA A 711 0.64 6.48 14.92
C ALA A 711 -0.16 7.35 15.90
N PHE A 712 0.37 8.50 16.30
CA PHE A 712 -0.43 9.52 16.99
C PHE A 712 -1.54 10.04 16.06
N SER A 713 -1.24 10.18 14.77
CA SER A 713 -2.19 10.41 13.70
C SER A 713 -2.04 9.34 12.63
N VAL A 714 -3.17 8.83 12.11
CA VAL A 714 -3.22 7.86 11.00
C VAL A 714 -4.18 8.33 9.91
N SER A 715 -4.07 7.79 8.70
CA SER A 715 -5.07 8.10 7.68
C SER A 715 -6.40 7.39 7.98
N VAL A 716 -7.51 7.98 7.50
CA VAL A 716 -8.85 7.40 7.65
C VAL A 716 -8.90 5.96 7.15
N HIS A 717 -8.28 5.65 5.99
CA HIS A 717 -8.19 4.28 5.46
C HIS A 717 -7.46 3.31 6.40
N LYS A 718 -6.39 3.76 7.07
CA LYS A 718 -5.64 2.94 8.03
C LYS A 718 -6.38 2.70 9.35
N ALA A 719 -7.42 3.46 9.60
CA ALA A 719 -8.29 3.30 10.77
C ALA A 719 -9.49 2.38 10.53
N GLN A 720 -9.73 1.92 9.28
CA GLN A 720 -10.81 0.99 8.97
C GLN A 720 -10.70 -0.28 9.81
N GLY A 721 -11.83 -0.76 10.32
CA GLY A 721 -11.90 -1.91 11.22
C GLY A 721 -11.37 -1.64 12.63
N ALA A 722 -10.96 -0.39 12.98
CA ALA A 722 -10.58 0.00 14.32
C ALA A 722 -11.69 0.77 15.05
N GLU A 723 -11.67 0.73 16.40
CA GLU A 723 -12.53 1.53 17.24
C GLU A 723 -11.68 2.24 18.29
N PHE A 724 -12.03 3.49 18.58
CA PHE A 724 -11.30 4.32 19.52
C PHE A 724 -12.27 4.98 20.50
N PRO A 725 -11.91 5.14 21.78
CA PRO A 725 -12.74 5.83 22.76
C PRO A 725 -13.03 7.28 22.39
N ALA A 726 -12.05 7.97 21.80
CA ALA A 726 -12.19 9.34 21.28
C ALA A 726 -11.46 9.49 19.95
N VAL A 727 -12.05 10.28 19.04
CA VAL A 727 -11.50 10.53 17.71
C VAL A 727 -11.49 12.04 17.43
N VAL A 728 -10.40 12.52 16.85
CA VAL A 728 -10.25 13.90 16.35
C VAL A 728 -9.98 13.87 14.86
N ILE A 729 -10.79 14.60 14.07
CA ILE A 729 -10.68 14.59 12.61
C ILE A 729 -10.52 16.03 12.12
N PRO A 730 -9.34 16.49 11.66
CA PRO A 730 -9.21 17.74 10.95
C PRO A 730 -9.82 17.63 9.54
N LEU A 731 -10.80 18.49 9.25
CA LEU A 731 -11.43 18.60 7.95
C LEU A 731 -11.17 20.00 7.38
N LEU A 732 -10.54 20.07 6.22
CA LEU A 732 -10.14 21.31 5.54
C LEU A 732 -10.72 21.35 4.14
N THR A 733 -10.89 22.55 3.59
CA THR A 733 -11.30 22.74 2.18
C THR A 733 -10.35 22.08 1.19
N SER A 734 -9.04 22.05 1.50
CA SER A 734 -8.03 21.33 0.72
C SER A 734 -8.24 19.81 0.68
N HIS A 735 -9.04 19.25 1.59
CA HIS A 735 -9.40 17.83 1.62
C HIS A 735 -10.60 17.50 0.72
N ALA A 736 -11.26 18.48 0.09
CA ALA A 736 -12.50 18.30 -0.67
C ALA A 736 -12.40 17.22 -1.76
N ALA A 737 -11.25 17.13 -2.44
CA ALA A 737 -11.01 16.09 -3.46
C ALA A 737 -11.06 14.65 -2.92
N LEU A 738 -10.82 14.46 -1.62
CA LEU A 738 -10.85 13.15 -0.94
C LEU A 738 -12.16 12.90 -0.19
N LEU A 739 -13.00 13.93 -0.03
CA LEU A 739 -14.28 13.84 0.64
C LEU A 739 -15.44 13.66 -0.35
N GLY A 740 -15.15 13.46 -1.63
CA GLY A 740 -16.12 13.32 -2.72
C GLY A 740 -16.86 11.98 -2.78
N ARG A 741 -16.82 11.18 -1.73
CA ARG A 741 -17.64 9.99 -1.54
C ARG A 741 -18.26 9.99 -0.15
#